data_a90854726a49768a75a1611bd72f83ed
#
_entry.id   a90854726a49768a75a1611bd72f83ed
#
_cell.length_a   1.000
_cell.length_b   1.000
_cell.length_c   1.000
_cell.angle_alpha   90.00
_cell.angle_beta   90.00
_cell.angle_gamma   90.00
#
_symmetry.space_group_name_H-M   'P 1'
#
loop_
_entity.id
_entity.type
_entity.pdbx_description
1 polymer ?
#
loop_
_entity_poly.entity_id
_entity_poly.type
_entity_poly.pdbx_seq_one_letter_code
_entity_poly.pdbx_strand_id
1 'polypeptide(L)'
;MLSASRTAIRANPRSVSTRGLASAINRDSKVHQNLLEDHSFINYKKNLENVDIVKARLNRPLTYAEKVLYGHLDDPHGQDIERGKSYLKLRPDRVACQDATAQMAILQFMSANLPQVATPSTVHCDHLIQAQVGGPKDLARAIDLNKEVYDFLASACAKYNLGFWKPGSGIIHQIVLENYAFPGALLIGTDSHTPNAGGLGQLAIGVGGADAVDVMSGLAWELKAPKIIGVNLTGKMSGWTSPKDIILKLAGITTVKGGTGAIVEYFGSGVETFSCTGMGTICNMGAEIGATTSVFPYNKSMDEYLEATGRSDIAQFAQQYKNDYLKADEGCEYDQVIEIDLNTLEPHINGPFTPDLATPVSKMRETAIANDWPLDVRVGLIGSCTNSSYEDMSRAASIIKDAEAHGLKAKTLYTVSPGSEQVRATIARDGQLKTFEDFGGVVLANACGPCIGQWDRQDVKKGEKNTIVSSFNRNFTSRNDGNPATHAFVASPEMATAYAITGDLGFNPITDYLVDSEGKEFKLKEPTGLGLPPKGYDKGENTYQAPPQDRASIEVVISPTSDRLQKLTPFKPWDGKDAERLPILIKAVGKTTTDHISMAGPWLKYRGHLENISNNYMIGATNAENGKANEVKNHYTGKWDGVPQTAAALRDSGHKWVVIGDENFGEGSSREHAALEPRFLGGFAIITKSFARIHETNLKKQGLLPLNFTNVADYDKINPTDEIDLLGLTELAPGKNVIMRVHPKDGEAWETELSHTYNDEQIEWFKYGSALNKMAAVAAEKAGKK
;
A
#
# COMPACT_ATOMS: atom_id res chain seq x y z
N MET A 1 -67.75 -17.22 25.54
CA MET A 1 -67.62 -18.48 24.78
C MET A 1 -67.06 -18.09 23.39
N LEU A 2 -65.80 -18.24 23.13
CA LEU A 2 -65.19 -18.27 21.86
C LEU A 2 -63.90 -19.08 21.95
N SER A 3 -63.92 -20.26 21.33
CA SER A 3 -62.86 -21.24 21.34
C SER A 3 -61.72 -20.81 20.40
N ALA A 4 -60.48 -20.77 20.90
CA ALA A 4 -59.31 -20.60 20.08
C ALA A 4 -58.74 -21.97 19.71
N SER A 5 -58.78 -22.31 18.44
CA SER A 5 -58.16 -23.51 17.87
C SER A 5 -56.67 -23.26 17.71
N ARG A 6 -55.84 -24.04 18.40
CA ARG A 6 -54.39 -24.10 18.18
C ARG A 6 -54.08 -25.04 17.01
N THR A 7 -53.62 -24.49 15.89
CA THR A 7 -53.05 -25.30 14.83
C THR A 7 -51.56 -25.53 15.09
N ALA A 8 -51.23 -26.77 15.40
CA ALA A 8 -49.84 -27.19 15.57
C ALA A 8 -49.21 -27.40 14.18
N ILE A 9 -48.21 -26.58 13.87
CA ILE A 9 -47.34 -26.78 12.69
C ILE A 9 -46.32 -27.87 13.05
N ARG A 10 -46.48 -29.06 12.48
CA ARG A 10 -45.48 -30.14 12.53
C ARG A 10 -44.26 -29.69 11.67
N ALA A 11 -43.14 -29.47 12.35
CA ALA A 11 -41.84 -29.33 11.69
C ALA A 11 -41.40 -30.71 11.15
N ASN A 12 -41.24 -30.82 9.86
CA ASN A 12 -40.60 -31.98 9.25
C ASN A 12 -39.10 -31.96 9.59
N PRO A 13 -38.53 -33.06 10.11
CA PRO A 13 -37.09 -33.16 10.26
C PRO A 13 -36.47 -33.29 8.84
N ARG A 14 -35.81 -32.20 8.37
CA ARG A 14 -34.95 -32.31 7.20
C ARG A 14 -33.85 -33.33 7.48
N SER A 15 -33.80 -34.36 6.66
CA SER A 15 -32.77 -35.37 6.63
C SER A 15 -31.37 -34.69 6.64
N VAL A 16 -30.60 -35.03 7.66
CA VAL A 16 -29.16 -34.77 7.67
C VAL A 16 -28.60 -35.62 6.52
N SER A 17 -28.29 -34.95 5.41
CA SER A 17 -27.51 -35.52 4.32
C SER A 17 -26.17 -35.95 4.92
N THR A 18 -25.90 -37.24 5.00
CA THR A 18 -24.57 -37.79 5.20
C THR A 18 -23.66 -37.17 4.12
N ARG A 19 -22.76 -36.30 4.58
CA ARG A 19 -21.65 -35.84 3.72
C ARG A 19 -20.92 -37.08 3.23
N GLY A 20 -21.03 -37.38 1.93
CA GLY A 20 -20.18 -38.35 1.29
C GLY A 20 -18.73 -38.03 1.63
N LEU A 21 -17.90 -39.07 1.81
CA LEU A 21 -16.46 -38.92 1.94
C LEU A 21 -15.98 -37.95 0.86
N ALA A 22 -15.57 -36.74 1.26
CA ALA A 22 -14.97 -35.78 0.35
C ALA A 22 -13.76 -36.48 -0.26
N SER A 23 -13.74 -36.63 -1.58
CA SER A 23 -12.57 -37.16 -2.28
C SER A 23 -11.36 -36.31 -1.87
N ALA A 24 -10.26 -36.97 -1.48
CA ALA A 24 -9.05 -36.27 -1.07
C ALA A 24 -8.63 -35.30 -2.19
N ILE A 25 -8.34 -34.04 -1.84
CA ILE A 25 -7.87 -33.03 -2.78
C ILE A 25 -6.54 -33.47 -3.38
N ASN A 26 -6.42 -33.49 -4.69
CA ASN A 26 -5.24 -33.84 -5.44
C ASN A 26 -4.93 -32.76 -6.50
N ARG A 27 -3.86 -32.95 -7.27
CA ARG A 27 -3.39 -31.97 -8.29
C ARG A 27 -4.39 -31.67 -9.41
N ASP A 28 -5.35 -32.52 -9.67
CA ASP A 28 -6.39 -32.34 -10.70
C ASP A 28 -7.70 -31.79 -10.12
N SER A 29 -7.77 -31.55 -8.82
CA SER A 29 -8.92 -30.95 -8.15
C SER A 29 -9.10 -29.50 -8.58
N LYS A 30 -10.38 -29.09 -8.75
CA LYS A 30 -10.75 -27.68 -8.91
C LYS A 30 -11.00 -27.07 -7.56
N VAL A 31 -10.15 -26.19 -7.12
CA VAL A 31 -10.26 -25.45 -5.85
C VAL A 31 -10.52 -23.99 -6.13
N HIS A 32 -11.55 -23.43 -5.50
CA HIS A 32 -11.85 -22.01 -5.62
C HIS A 32 -10.76 -21.15 -4.97
N GLN A 33 -10.51 -19.97 -5.54
CA GLN A 33 -9.54 -19.02 -4.98
C GLN A 33 -10.00 -18.47 -3.61
N ASN A 34 -11.30 -18.42 -3.38
CA ASN A 34 -11.91 -17.91 -2.14
C ASN A 34 -13.34 -18.44 -1.98
N LEU A 35 -13.94 -18.14 -0.81
CA LEU A 35 -15.29 -18.59 -0.47
C LEU A 35 -16.42 -17.68 -0.94
N LEU A 36 -16.09 -16.54 -1.54
CA LEU A 36 -17.05 -15.47 -1.93
C LEU A 36 -17.37 -15.46 -3.44
N GLU A 37 -16.53 -16.09 -4.24
CA GLU A 37 -16.61 -16.11 -5.71
C GLU A 37 -16.54 -17.55 -6.22
N ASP A 38 -17.57 -18.01 -6.90
CA ASP A 38 -17.74 -19.38 -7.38
C ASP A 38 -17.16 -19.63 -8.79
N HIS A 39 -16.64 -18.58 -9.44
CA HIS A 39 -16.18 -18.61 -10.83
C HIS A 39 -14.64 -18.52 -10.96
N SER A 40 -13.91 -18.33 -9.87
CA SER A 40 -12.44 -18.20 -9.85
C SER A 40 -11.78 -19.42 -9.19
N PHE A 41 -10.80 -20.03 -9.90
CA PHE A 41 -10.12 -21.24 -9.47
C PHE A 41 -8.60 -21.05 -9.39
N ILE A 42 -7.95 -21.79 -8.49
CA ILE A 42 -6.49 -21.80 -8.36
C ILE A 42 -5.91 -22.62 -9.51
N ASN A 43 -4.93 -22.06 -10.22
CA ASN A 43 -4.35 -22.65 -11.43
C ASN A 43 -2.89 -23.10 -11.24
N TYR A 44 -2.56 -23.75 -10.11
CA TYR A 44 -1.18 -24.18 -9.84
C TYR A 44 -0.58 -25.06 -10.94
N LYS A 45 -1.37 -25.93 -11.57
CA LYS A 45 -0.90 -26.78 -12.66
C LYS A 45 -0.36 -25.95 -13.84
N LYS A 46 -1.15 -24.98 -14.31
CA LYS A 46 -0.74 -24.08 -15.39
C LYS A 46 0.47 -23.23 -14.99
N ASN A 47 0.48 -22.74 -13.75
CA ASN A 47 1.59 -21.92 -13.25
C ASN A 47 2.89 -22.73 -13.22
N LEU A 48 2.83 -23.99 -12.76
CA LEU A 48 3.99 -24.89 -12.74
C LEU A 48 4.46 -25.22 -14.17
N GLU A 49 3.55 -25.46 -15.12
CA GLU A 49 3.89 -25.67 -16.54
C GLU A 49 4.65 -24.46 -17.12
N ASN A 50 4.21 -23.22 -16.81
CA ASN A 50 4.93 -22.00 -17.20
C ASN A 50 6.32 -21.92 -16.56
N VAL A 51 6.43 -22.26 -15.27
CA VAL A 51 7.71 -22.30 -14.54
C VAL A 51 8.67 -23.31 -15.18
N ASP A 52 8.20 -24.50 -15.53
CA ASP A 52 9.03 -25.54 -16.16
C ASP A 52 9.57 -25.08 -17.52
N ILE A 53 8.76 -24.41 -18.35
CA ILE A 53 9.18 -23.81 -19.61
C ILE A 53 10.30 -22.79 -19.37
N VAL A 54 10.09 -21.85 -18.43
CA VAL A 54 11.07 -20.81 -18.13
C VAL A 54 12.35 -21.39 -17.52
N LYS A 55 12.22 -22.37 -16.61
CA LYS A 55 13.36 -23.05 -15.98
C LYS A 55 14.23 -23.77 -17.03
N ALA A 56 13.59 -24.41 -18.02
CA ALA A 56 14.31 -25.03 -19.14
C ALA A 56 15.04 -23.99 -20.01
N ARG A 57 14.44 -22.81 -20.24
CA ARG A 57 15.05 -21.69 -20.99
C ARG A 57 16.24 -21.08 -20.25
N LEU A 58 16.10 -20.84 -18.95
CA LEU A 58 17.13 -20.19 -18.12
C LEU A 58 18.23 -21.16 -17.68
N ASN A 59 17.96 -22.46 -17.68
CA ASN A 59 18.85 -23.55 -17.27
C ASN A 59 19.54 -23.29 -15.90
N ARG A 60 18.75 -22.84 -14.91
CA ARG A 60 19.22 -22.59 -13.53
C ARG A 60 18.12 -22.81 -12.50
N PRO A 61 18.48 -23.02 -11.23
CA PRO A 61 17.53 -23.01 -10.12
C PRO A 61 16.83 -21.64 -10.01
N LEU A 62 15.58 -21.64 -9.52
CA LEU A 62 14.76 -20.44 -9.36
C LEU A 62 14.44 -20.18 -7.89
N THR A 63 14.39 -18.91 -7.49
CA THR A 63 13.86 -18.49 -6.19
C THR A 63 12.35 -18.69 -6.16
N TYR A 64 11.74 -18.66 -4.99
CA TYR A 64 10.29 -18.76 -4.87
C TYR A 64 9.57 -17.61 -5.58
N ALA A 65 10.05 -16.37 -5.37
CA ALA A 65 9.51 -15.19 -6.04
C ALA A 65 9.56 -15.31 -7.56
N GLU A 66 10.65 -15.84 -8.12
CA GLU A 66 10.75 -16.10 -9.57
C GLU A 66 9.74 -17.13 -10.05
N LYS A 67 9.54 -18.22 -9.29
CA LYS A 67 8.54 -19.23 -9.66
C LYS A 67 7.13 -18.62 -9.73
N VAL A 68 6.77 -17.79 -8.76
CA VAL A 68 5.45 -17.13 -8.78
C VAL A 68 5.34 -16.16 -9.95
N LEU A 69 6.34 -15.29 -10.18
CA LEU A 69 6.34 -14.38 -11.33
C LEU A 69 6.25 -15.13 -12.65
N TYR A 70 7.10 -16.13 -12.84
CA TYR A 70 7.18 -16.85 -14.11
C TYR A 70 5.98 -17.76 -14.35
N GLY A 71 5.36 -18.25 -13.29
CA GLY A 71 4.07 -18.94 -13.38
C GLY A 71 2.95 -18.09 -13.96
N HIS A 72 3.01 -16.76 -13.76
CA HIS A 72 2.01 -15.80 -14.22
C HIS A 72 2.40 -15.06 -15.51
N LEU A 73 3.44 -15.46 -16.22
CA LEU A 73 3.78 -14.87 -17.51
C LEU A 73 2.67 -15.05 -18.54
N ASP A 74 2.38 -13.99 -19.29
CA ASP A 74 1.45 -14.01 -20.43
C ASP A 74 1.99 -14.90 -21.55
N ASP A 75 3.29 -14.81 -21.83
CA ASP A 75 4.02 -15.68 -22.77
C ASP A 75 5.31 -16.22 -22.14
N PRO A 76 5.29 -17.46 -21.60
CA PRO A 76 6.47 -18.07 -21.02
C PRO A 76 7.52 -18.50 -22.05
N HIS A 77 7.15 -18.57 -23.36
CA HIS A 77 8.04 -19.03 -24.42
C HIS A 77 8.89 -17.91 -25.03
N GLY A 78 8.30 -16.75 -25.32
CA GLY A 78 8.87 -15.73 -26.20
C GLY A 78 9.46 -14.51 -25.49
N GLN A 79 8.89 -14.10 -24.35
CA GLN A 79 9.35 -12.86 -23.74
C GLN A 79 10.72 -12.98 -23.07
N ASP A 80 11.45 -11.88 -23.07
CA ASP A 80 12.74 -11.76 -22.42
C ASP A 80 12.60 -11.79 -20.89
N ILE A 81 13.54 -12.48 -20.21
CA ILE A 81 13.55 -12.67 -18.78
C ILE A 81 14.95 -12.41 -18.23
N GLU A 82 15.25 -11.16 -17.89
CA GLU A 82 16.51 -10.76 -17.29
C GLU A 82 16.26 -9.81 -16.11
N ARG A 83 16.69 -10.20 -14.88
CA ARG A 83 16.54 -9.42 -13.67
C ARG A 83 17.13 -8.00 -13.83
N GLY A 84 16.36 -6.98 -13.47
CA GLY A 84 16.74 -5.58 -13.55
C GLY A 84 16.67 -4.95 -14.94
N LYS A 85 16.38 -5.72 -16.00
CA LYS A 85 16.39 -5.22 -17.39
C LYS A 85 15.08 -5.42 -18.13
N SER A 86 14.63 -6.68 -18.28
CA SER A 86 13.44 -6.99 -19.08
C SER A 86 12.14 -6.48 -18.46
N TYR A 87 11.12 -6.27 -19.29
CA TYR A 87 9.75 -6.04 -18.85
C TYR A 87 8.94 -7.32 -18.98
N LEU A 88 8.44 -7.82 -17.85
CA LEU A 88 7.60 -8.99 -17.79
C LEU A 88 6.15 -8.59 -18.03
N LYS A 89 5.43 -9.29 -18.91
CA LYS A 89 3.99 -9.20 -19.08
C LYS A 89 3.34 -10.30 -18.26
N LEU A 90 2.57 -9.92 -17.25
CA LEU A 90 2.04 -10.80 -16.22
C LEU A 90 0.52 -10.84 -16.24
N ARG A 91 -0.06 -11.95 -15.79
CA ARG A 91 -1.51 -12.15 -15.61
C ARG A 91 -1.82 -12.32 -14.12
N PRO A 92 -2.05 -11.24 -13.37
CA PRO A 92 -2.45 -11.35 -11.98
C PRO A 92 -3.76 -12.14 -11.79
N ASP A 93 -3.86 -12.88 -10.69
CA ASP A 93 -5.07 -13.60 -10.31
C ASP A 93 -6.17 -12.65 -9.82
N ARG A 94 -5.80 -11.48 -9.28
CA ARG A 94 -6.73 -10.57 -8.61
C ARG A 94 -6.25 -9.12 -8.61
N VAL A 95 -7.24 -8.21 -8.58
CA VAL A 95 -7.05 -6.78 -8.29
C VAL A 95 -7.79 -6.41 -7.01
N ALA A 96 -7.12 -5.69 -6.10
CA ALA A 96 -7.73 -5.12 -4.90
C ALA A 96 -7.56 -3.60 -4.89
N CYS A 97 -8.67 -2.86 -4.72
CA CYS A 97 -8.68 -1.40 -4.71
C CYS A 97 -9.19 -0.87 -3.38
N GLN A 98 -8.50 0.12 -2.79
CA GLN A 98 -9.03 0.86 -1.65
C GLN A 98 -9.93 2.02 -2.13
N ASP A 99 -10.87 2.48 -1.30
CA ASP A 99 -11.95 3.39 -1.71
C ASP A 99 -11.50 4.76 -2.24
N ALA A 100 -10.37 5.29 -1.76
CA ALA A 100 -9.90 6.59 -2.25
C ALA A 100 -9.32 6.52 -3.67
N THR A 101 -8.62 5.43 -4.04
CA THR A 101 -8.06 5.23 -5.38
C THR A 101 -9.03 4.54 -6.33
N ALA A 102 -9.93 3.70 -5.82
CA ALA A 102 -10.96 3.03 -6.61
C ALA A 102 -11.88 4.00 -7.35
N GLN A 103 -12.14 5.18 -6.78
CA GLN A 103 -12.95 6.20 -7.44
C GLN A 103 -12.40 6.52 -8.83
N MET A 104 -11.14 6.90 -8.89
CA MET A 104 -10.48 7.26 -10.14
C MET A 104 -10.26 6.04 -11.06
N ALA A 105 -9.89 4.90 -10.51
CA ALA A 105 -9.70 3.67 -11.27
C ALA A 105 -11.00 3.22 -11.95
N ILE A 106 -12.13 3.26 -11.25
CA ILE A 106 -13.45 2.91 -11.81
C ILE A 106 -13.88 3.94 -12.86
N LEU A 107 -13.68 5.24 -12.62
CA LEU A 107 -13.98 6.27 -13.61
C LEU A 107 -13.18 6.09 -14.92
N GLN A 108 -11.93 5.66 -14.81
CA GLN A 108 -11.10 5.29 -15.96
C GLN A 108 -11.63 3.99 -16.63
N PHE A 109 -11.95 2.95 -15.84
CA PHE A 109 -12.53 1.71 -16.37
C PHE A 109 -13.84 1.96 -17.11
N MET A 110 -14.70 2.84 -16.61
CA MET A 110 -15.96 3.23 -17.28
C MET A 110 -15.72 3.81 -18.67
N SER A 111 -14.63 4.55 -18.87
CA SER A 111 -14.29 5.11 -20.20
C SER A 111 -13.79 4.06 -21.20
N ALA A 112 -13.45 2.85 -20.75
CA ALA A 112 -13.10 1.72 -21.62
C ALA A 112 -14.34 1.04 -22.24
N ASN A 113 -15.57 1.35 -21.80
CA ASN A 113 -16.84 0.79 -22.27
C ASN A 113 -16.93 -0.75 -22.22
N LEU A 114 -16.27 -1.37 -21.25
CA LEU A 114 -16.32 -2.82 -21.02
C LEU A 114 -17.55 -3.18 -20.16
N PRO A 115 -18.19 -4.34 -20.42
CA PRO A 115 -19.41 -4.74 -19.69
C PRO A 115 -19.11 -5.17 -18.24
N GLN A 116 -17.92 -5.68 -17.97
CA GLN A 116 -17.45 -6.14 -16.66
C GLN A 116 -15.94 -6.29 -16.63
N VAL A 117 -15.38 -6.42 -15.43
CA VAL A 117 -13.95 -6.69 -15.26
C VAL A 117 -13.58 -8.08 -15.75
N ALA A 118 -12.39 -8.21 -16.35
CA ALA A 118 -11.85 -9.48 -16.86
C ALA A 118 -11.16 -10.30 -15.77
N THR A 119 -10.61 -9.63 -14.76
CA THR A 119 -9.91 -10.26 -13.62
C THR A 119 -10.74 -10.04 -12.36
N PRO A 120 -10.88 -11.04 -11.47
CA PRO A 120 -11.55 -10.88 -10.18
C PRO A 120 -11.04 -9.66 -9.42
N SER A 121 -11.94 -8.79 -9.04
CA SER A 121 -11.58 -7.48 -8.48
C SER A 121 -12.48 -7.11 -7.31
N THR A 122 -11.93 -6.42 -6.32
CA THR A 122 -12.67 -5.96 -5.14
C THR A 122 -12.35 -4.52 -4.79
N VAL A 123 -13.32 -3.84 -4.17
CA VAL A 123 -13.19 -2.49 -3.59
C VAL A 123 -13.42 -2.57 -2.10
N HIS A 124 -12.58 -1.88 -1.33
CA HIS A 124 -12.57 -1.89 0.13
C HIS A 124 -12.63 -0.47 0.68
N CYS A 125 -13.56 -0.21 1.62
CA CYS A 125 -13.82 1.13 2.16
C CYS A 125 -13.13 1.32 3.50
N ASP A 126 -11.83 1.67 3.48
CA ASP A 126 -10.98 1.80 4.66
C ASP A 126 -10.20 3.13 4.77
N HIS A 127 -10.21 3.99 3.73
CA HIS A 127 -9.43 5.22 3.71
C HIS A 127 -10.23 6.48 4.04
N LEU A 128 -11.54 6.49 3.86
CA LEU A 128 -12.37 7.69 4.05
C LEU A 128 -12.99 7.82 5.45
N ILE A 129 -12.52 7.04 6.43
CA ILE A 129 -13.01 7.05 7.80
C ILE A 129 -12.02 7.82 8.67
N GLN A 130 -12.42 9.01 9.15
CA GLN A 130 -11.60 9.87 10.00
C GLN A 130 -11.79 9.51 11.47
N ALA A 131 -10.71 9.22 12.18
CA ALA A 131 -10.69 9.00 13.62
C ALA A 131 -10.86 10.31 14.38
N GLN A 132 -11.80 10.35 15.36
CA GLN A 132 -12.05 11.51 16.19
C GLN A 132 -12.42 11.12 17.63
N VAL A 133 -13.50 10.35 17.80
CA VAL A 133 -14.07 10.05 19.14
C VAL A 133 -14.15 8.55 19.43
N GLY A 134 -14.06 7.70 18.42
CA GLY A 134 -14.13 6.25 18.56
C GLY A 134 -14.94 5.58 17.47
N GLY A 135 -14.68 4.28 17.26
CA GLY A 135 -15.11 3.52 16.09
C GLY A 135 -16.55 3.69 15.64
N PRO A 136 -17.56 3.41 16.50
CA PRO A 136 -18.95 3.43 16.08
C PRO A 136 -19.44 4.83 15.60
N LYS A 137 -19.03 5.89 16.30
CA LYS A 137 -19.41 7.27 15.96
C LYS A 137 -18.68 7.77 14.72
N ASP A 138 -17.39 7.46 14.62
CA ASP A 138 -16.55 7.86 13.49
C ASP A 138 -17.01 7.17 12.21
N LEU A 139 -17.37 5.89 12.29
CA LEU A 139 -17.92 5.12 11.17
C LEU A 139 -19.27 5.69 10.69
N ALA A 140 -20.20 5.96 11.62
CA ALA A 140 -21.51 6.53 11.28
C ALA A 140 -21.36 7.89 10.59
N ARG A 141 -20.47 8.74 11.11
CA ARG A 141 -20.14 10.04 10.51
C ARG A 141 -19.53 9.88 9.11
N ALA A 142 -18.62 8.93 8.93
CA ALA A 142 -17.98 8.69 7.64
C ALA A 142 -18.99 8.21 6.58
N ILE A 143 -19.92 7.32 6.95
CA ILE A 143 -20.98 6.84 6.07
C ILE A 143 -21.87 8.00 5.59
N ASP A 144 -22.25 8.90 6.49
CA ASP A 144 -23.05 10.07 6.14
C ASP A 144 -22.29 11.04 5.23
N LEU A 145 -21.10 11.45 5.65
CA LEU A 145 -20.27 12.42 4.91
C LEU A 145 -19.81 11.92 3.54
N ASN A 146 -19.59 10.62 3.37
CA ASN A 146 -19.10 10.02 2.13
C ASN A 146 -20.17 9.23 1.38
N LYS A 147 -21.44 9.41 1.72
CA LYS A 147 -22.55 8.65 1.12
C LYS A 147 -22.51 8.64 -0.41
N GLU A 148 -22.26 9.78 -1.03
CA GLU A 148 -22.17 9.92 -2.49
C GLU A 148 -21.09 9.01 -3.09
N VAL A 149 -19.91 8.97 -2.46
CA VAL A 149 -18.78 8.14 -2.92
C VAL A 149 -19.08 6.67 -2.70
N TYR A 150 -19.63 6.30 -1.55
CA TYR A 150 -19.97 4.90 -1.27
C TYR A 150 -21.11 4.40 -2.17
N ASP A 151 -22.11 5.22 -2.48
CA ASP A 151 -23.18 4.89 -3.44
C ASP A 151 -22.62 4.71 -4.86
N PHE A 152 -21.69 5.58 -5.28
CA PHE A 152 -20.98 5.44 -6.55
C PHE A 152 -20.21 4.12 -6.60
N LEU A 153 -19.36 3.83 -5.60
CA LEU A 153 -18.54 2.63 -5.57
C LEU A 153 -19.41 1.36 -5.52
N ALA A 154 -20.45 1.34 -4.67
CA ALA A 154 -21.35 0.20 -4.55
C ALA A 154 -22.11 -0.09 -5.86
N SER A 155 -22.62 0.96 -6.52
CA SER A 155 -23.35 0.80 -7.80
C SER A 155 -22.41 0.40 -8.94
N ALA A 156 -21.21 0.96 -9.00
CA ALA A 156 -20.23 0.60 -10.01
C ALA A 156 -19.71 -0.83 -9.82
N CYS A 157 -19.42 -1.24 -8.58
CA CYS A 157 -19.05 -2.62 -8.27
C CYS A 157 -20.16 -3.61 -8.68
N ALA A 158 -21.39 -3.30 -8.34
CA ALA A 158 -22.54 -4.12 -8.74
C ALA A 158 -22.66 -4.23 -10.28
N LYS A 159 -22.48 -3.12 -11.02
CA LYS A 159 -22.57 -3.09 -12.48
C LYS A 159 -21.45 -3.87 -13.16
N TYR A 160 -20.22 -3.67 -12.71
CA TYR A 160 -19.02 -4.17 -13.42
C TYR A 160 -18.45 -5.48 -12.86
N ASN A 161 -19.19 -6.17 -12.00
CA ASN A 161 -18.83 -7.48 -11.44
C ASN A 161 -17.62 -7.42 -10.47
N LEU A 162 -17.58 -6.42 -9.59
CA LEU A 162 -16.60 -6.34 -8.51
C LEU A 162 -17.26 -6.66 -7.17
N GLY A 163 -16.53 -7.30 -6.27
CA GLY A 163 -16.92 -7.41 -4.87
C GLY A 163 -16.75 -6.07 -4.15
N PHE A 164 -17.67 -5.74 -3.24
CA PHE A 164 -17.65 -4.48 -2.52
C PHE A 164 -17.68 -4.71 -1.00
N TRP A 165 -16.62 -4.29 -0.33
CA TRP A 165 -16.48 -4.31 1.11
C TRP A 165 -16.86 -2.94 1.67
N LYS A 166 -17.98 -2.87 2.37
CA LYS A 166 -18.58 -1.64 2.91
C LYS A 166 -17.69 -0.98 3.96
N PRO A 167 -17.91 0.32 4.28
CA PRO A 167 -17.27 0.97 5.41
C PRO A 167 -17.51 0.17 6.71
N GLY A 168 -16.44 -0.02 7.50
CA GLY A 168 -16.48 -0.82 8.73
C GLY A 168 -16.08 -2.28 8.55
N SER A 169 -15.93 -2.77 7.32
CA SER A 169 -15.46 -4.14 7.05
C SER A 169 -14.05 -4.39 7.58
N GLY A 170 -13.18 -3.43 7.41
CA GLY A 170 -11.77 -3.54 7.78
C GLY A 170 -10.83 -2.94 6.75
N ILE A 171 -9.55 -3.00 7.09
CA ILE A 171 -8.46 -2.53 6.26
C ILE A 171 -8.24 -3.52 5.12
N ILE A 172 -8.13 -3.00 3.89
CA ILE A 172 -8.00 -3.80 2.66
C ILE A 172 -7.03 -4.99 2.80
N HIS A 173 -5.86 -4.80 3.39
CA HIS A 173 -4.83 -5.84 3.46
C HIS A 173 -5.18 -6.96 4.43
N GLN A 174 -5.92 -6.66 5.49
CA GLN A 174 -6.45 -7.66 6.42
C GLN A 174 -7.59 -8.46 5.77
N ILE A 175 -8.51 -7.78 5.09
CA ILE A 175 -9.60 -8.43 4.35
C ILE A 175 -9.03 -9.34 3.24
N VAL A 176 -7.99 -8.89 2.53
CA VAL A 176 -7.30 -9.70 1.50
C VAL A 176 -6.67 -10.94 2.13
N LEU A 177 -5.95 -10.78 3.24
CA LEU A 177 -5.30 -11.89 3.92
C LEU A 177 -6.32 -12.93 4.43
N GLU A 178 -7.44 -12.46 5.01
CA GLU A 178 -8.49 -13.30 5.58
C GLU A 178 -9.31 -14.06 4.53
N ASN A 179 -9.50 -13.51 3.33
CA ASN A 179 -10.47 -14.02 2.38
C ASN A 179 -9.92 -14.43 1.03
N TYR A 180 -8.87 -13.78 0.51
CA TYR A 180 -8.46 -13.89 -0.90
C TYR A 180 -7.03 -14.38 -1.11
N ALA A 181 -6.11 -14.10 -0.17
CA ALA A 181 -4.72 -14.50 -0.33
C ALA A 181 -4.54 -16.02 -0.20
N PHE A 182 -3.66 -16.56 -1.03
CA PHE A 182 -3.24 -17.96 -0.98
C PHE A 182 -1.80 -18.12 -1.52
N PRO A 183 -1.05 -19.15 -1.08
CA PRO A 183 0.34 -19.34 -1.52
C PRO A 183 0.48 -19.44 -3.03
N GLY A 184 1.49 -18.81 -3.60
CA GLY A 184 1.81 -18.91 -5.03
C GLY A 184 0.91 -18.10 -5.97
N ALA A 185 0.01 -17.27 -5.45
CA ALA A 185 -0.80 -16.35 -6.24
C ALA A 185 -0.06 -15.05 -6.56
N LEU A 186 -0.54 -14.33 -7.57
CA LEU A 186 -0.12 -12.98 -7.92
C LEU A 186 -1.30 -12.01 -7.80
N LEU A 187 -1.16 -10.99 -6.94
CA LEU A 187 -2.17 -9.95 -6.74
C LEU A 187 -1.55 -8.56 -6.97
N ILE A 188 -2.30 -7.68 -7.60
CA ILE A 188 -1.99 -6.25 -7.62
C ILE A 188 -3.03 -5.47 -6.82
N GLY A 189 -2.58 -4.43 -6.11
CA GLY A 189 -3.47 -3.61 -5.30
C GLY A 189 -3.15 -2.12 -5.39
N THR A 190 -4.18 -1.28 -5.36
CA THR A 190 -4.01 0.18 -5.45
C THR A 190 -3.59 0.82 -4.12
N ASP A 191 -2.90 0.06 -3.30
CA ASP A 191 -2.26 0.52 -2.06
C ASP A 191 -0.83 -0.02 -1.97
N SER A 192 0.09 0.78 -1.42
CA SER A 192 1.51 0.43 -1.31
C SER A 192 1.79 -0.70 -0.30
N HIS A 193 0.86 -0.98 0.65
CA HIS A 193 0.99 -2.04 1.63
C HIS A 193 0.32 -3.36 1.19
N THR A 194 -0.08 -3.46 -0.07
CA THR A 194 -0.51 -4.71 -0.72
C THR A 194 0.44 -5.90 -0.43
N PRO A 195 1.78 -5.70 -0.33
CA PRO A 195 2.72 -6.77 0.04
C PRO A 195 2.44 -7.53 1.34
N ASN A 196 1.54 -7.03 2.20
CA ASN A 196 1.08 -7.73 3.41
C ASN A 196 0.67 -9.19 3.14
N ALA A 197 0.08 -9.48 1.99
CA ALA A 197 -0.33 -10.84 1.62
C ALA A 197 0.84 -11.80 1.35
N GLY A 198 2.08 -11.28 1.28
CA GLY A 198 3.31 -12.08 1.23
C GLY A 198 3.51 -12.96 2.46
N GLY A 199 2.87 -12.60 3.60
CA GLY A 199 2.82 -13.43 4.79
C GLY A 199 2.05 -14.75 4.61
N LEU A 200 1.21 -14.83 3.57
CA LEU A 200 0.53 -16.06 3.14
C LEU A 200 1.13 -16.61 1.81
N GLY A 201 2.39 -16.28 1.52
CA GLY A 201 3.10 -16.80 0.37
C GLY A 201 2.62 -16.28 -1.00
N GLN A 202 1.89 -15.18 -1.03
CA GLN A 202 1.40 -14.55 -2.25
C GLN A 202 2.36 -13.45 -2.72
N LEU A 203 2.68 -13.35 -4.00
CA LEU A 203 3.25 -12.14 -4.53
C LEU A 203 2.15 -11.09 -4.69
N ALA A 204 2.17 -10.11 -3.81
CA ALA A 204 1.18 -9.04 -3.80
C ALA A 204 1.89 -7.70 -3.96
N ILE A 205 1.53 -6.93 -4.99
CA ILE A 205 2.32 -5.79 -5.43
C ILE A 205 1.46 -4.53 -5.47
N GLY A 206 1.92 -3.47 -4.80
CA GLY A 206 1.30 -2.15 -4.84
C GLY A 206 1.49 -1.48 -6.20
N VAL A 207 0.39 -0.99 -6.78
CA VAL A 207 0.36 -0.35 -8.11
C VAL A 207 -0.48 0.93 -8.08
N GLY A 208 -0.43 1.70 -9.15
CA GLY A 208 -1.35 2.82 -9.38
C GLY A 208 -2.70 2.36 -9.95
N GLY A 209 -3.68 3.25 -9.93
CA GLY A 209 -5.02 2.97 -10.45
C GLY A 209 -5.03 2.58 -11.92
N ALA A 210 -4.15 3.18 -12.75
CA ALA A 210 -4.06 2.84 -14.17
C ALA A 210 -3.59 1.40 -14.43
N ASP A 211 -2.66 0.88 -13.62
CA ASP A 211 -2.25 -0.53 -13.71
C ASP A 211 -3.42 -1.47 -13.34
N ALA A 212 -4.18 -1.09 -12.30
CA ALA A 212 -5.38 -1.83 -11.91
C ALA A 212 -6.41 -1.85 -13.05
N VAL A 213 -6.63 -0.72 -13.73
CA VAL A 213 -7.55 -0.61 -14.89
C VAL A 213 -7.09 -1.50 -16.04
N ASP A 214 -5.80 -1.57 -16.35
CA ASP A 214 -5.30 -2.44 -17.41
C ASP A 214 -5.65 -3.91 -17.13
N VAL A 215 -5.38 -4.39 -15.91
CA VAL A 215 -5.68 -5.76 -15.50
C VAL A 215 -7.18 -6.03 -15.40
N MET A 216 -7.96 -5.10 -14.86
CA MET A 216 -9.43 -5.18 -14.86
C MET A 216 -9.98 -5.24 -16.27
N SER A 217 -9.31 -4.62 -17.24
CA SER A 217 -9.69 -4.63 -18.66
C SER A 217 -9.19 -5.86 -19.43
N GLY A 218 -8.46 -6.78 -18.78
CA GLY A 218 -7.94 -8.01 -19.37
C GLY A 218 -6.61 -7.85 -20.11
N LEU A 219 -5.91 -6.73 -19.94
CA LEU A 219 -4.57 -6.56 -20.46
C LEU A 219 -3.54 -7.23 -19.54
N ALA A 220 -2.39 -7.61 -20.10
CA ALA A 220 -1.27 -8.06 -19.31
C ALA A 220 -0.68 -6.87 -18.56
N TRP A 221 -0.30 -7.10 -17.29
CA TRP A 221 0.38 -6.10 -16.49
C TRP A 221 1.89 -6.12 -16.73
N GLU A 222 2.48 -4.97 -16.98
CA GLU A 222 3.92 -4.85 -17.18
C GLU A 222 4.66 -4.57 -15.88
N LEU A 223 5.66 -5.41 -15.60
CA LEU A 223 6.58 -5.22 -14.48
C LEU A 223 8.02 -5.33 -14.97
N LYS A 224 8.87 -4.34 -14.69
CA LYS A 224 10.31 -4.50 -14.88
C LYS A 224 10.80 -5.65 -14.01
N ALA A 225 11.44 -6.66 -14.62
CA ALA A 225 11.87 -7.88 -13.93
C ALA A 225 12.70 -7.53 -12.68
N PRO A 226 12.20 -7.81 -11.47
CA PRO A 226 12.87 -7.37 -10.25
C PRO A 226 14.14 -8.19 -9.99
N LYS A 227 15.10 -7.56 -9.31
CA LYS A 227 16.15 -8.29 -8.59
C LYS A 227 15.55 -9.04 -7.40
N ILE A 228 16.26 -9.98 -6.84
CA ILE A 228 15.80 -10.73 -5.67
C ILE A 228 16.82 -10.55 -4.55
N ILE A 229 16.37 -9.95 -3.44
CA ILE A 229 17.12 -9.83 -2.19
C ILE A 229 16.67 -10.96 -1.27
N GLY A 230 17.59 -11.83 -0.89
CA GLY A 230 17.36 -12.88 0.09
C GLY A 230 17.62 -12.34 1.50
N VAL A 231 16.70 -12.56 2.44
CA VAL A 231 16.92 -12.27 3.86
C VAL A 231 16.93 -13.59 4.63
N ASN A 232 18.10 -13.97 5.11
CA ASN A 232 18.28 -15.18 5.89
C ASN A 232 18.03 -14.91 7.37
N LEU A 233 16.95 -15.49 7.90
CA LEU A 233 16.56 -15.39 9.29
C LEU A 233 16.99 -16.65 10.04
N THR A 234 17.89 -16.48 11.02
CA THR A 234 18.39 -17.60 11.83
C THR A 234 17.99 -17.43 13.30
N GLY A 235 17.95 -18.56 14.03
CA GLY A 235 17.59 -18.53 15.46
C GLY A 235 16.08 -18.33 15.70
N LYS A 236 15.74 -17.78 16.86
CA LYS A 236 14.36 -17.61 17.32
C LYS A 236 14.23 -16.30 18.11
N MET A 237 13.16 -15.56 17.87
CA MET A 237 12.79 -14.40 18.69
C MET A 237 12.36 -14.82 20.10
N SER A 238 12.56 -13.93 21.07
CA SER A 238 12.16 -14.13 22.46
C SER A 238 11.82 -12.82 23.17
N GLY A 239 11.12 -12.92 24.26
CA GLY A 239 10.84 -11.80 25.14
C GLY A 239 10.01 -10.71 24.48
N TRP A 240 10.52 -9.49 24.51
CA TRP A 240 9.87 -8.29 24.00
C TRP A 240 9.98 -8.10 22.48
N THR A 241 10.73 -8.96 21.78
CA THR A 241 10.84 -8.89 20.32
C THR A 241 9.59 -9.44 19.61
N SER A 242 9.32 -8.89 18.46
CA SER A 242 8.19 -9.27 17.59
C SER A 242 8.61 -9.28 16.12
N PRO A 243 7.81 -9.81 15.20
CA PRO A 243 8.07 -9.74 13.76
C PRO A 243 8.30 -8.31 13.25
N LYS A 244 7.68 -7.32 13.89
CA LYS A 244 7.89 -5.90 13.59
C LYS A 244 9.35 -5.48 13.70
N ASP A 245 10.07 -5.97 14.71
CA ASP A 245 11.47 -5.59 14.97
C ASP A 245 12.42 -6.07 13.88
N ILE A 246 12.07 -7.16 13.19
CA ILE A 246 12.82 -7.67 12.03
C ILE A 246 12.82 -6.65 10.91
N ILE A 247 11.65 -6.18 10.51
CA ILE A 247 11.55 -5.23 9.40
C ILE A 247 12.04 -3.83 9.79
N LEU A 248 11.89 -3.43 11.05
CA LEU A 248 12.46 -2.18 11.55
C LEU A 248 13.99 -2.21 11.50
N LYS A 249 14.62 -3.32 11.92
CA LYS A 249 16.06 -3.53 11.78
C LYS A 249 16.48 -3.57 10.32
N LEU A 250 15.75 -4.30 9.48
CA LEU A 250 16.03 -4.38 8.04
C LEU A 250 15.96 -2.99 7.38
N ALA A 251 14.98 -2.17 7.73
CA ALA A 251 14.86 -0.79 7.24
C ALA A 251 16.10 0.05 7.62
N GLY A 252 16.62 -0.13 8.84
CA GLY A 252 17.87 0.51 9.25
C GLY A 252 19.12 0.04 8.48
N ILE A 253 19.13 -1.20 8.00
CA ILE A 253 20.22 -1.76 7.20
C ILE A 253 20.14 -1.29 5.74
N THR A 254 18.94 -1.36 5.14
CA THR A 254 18.74 -1.14 3.69
C THR A 254 18.42 0.31 3.34
N THR A 255 17.98 1.09 4.31
CA THR A 255 17.34 2.40 4.14
C THR A 255 16.05 2.35 3.29
N VAL A 256 15.40 3.49 3.08
CA VAL A 256 14.17 3.60 2.27
C VAL A 256 14.36 3.31 0.79
N LYS A 257 15.60 3.11 0.33
CA LYS A 257 15.94 2.91 -1.11
C LYS A 257 16.50 1.51 -1.41
N GLY A 258 16.94 0.76 -0.41
CA GLY A 258 17.73 -0.47 -0.62
C GLY A 258 16.97 -1.57 -1.34
N GLY A 259 15.65 -1.61 -1.23
CA GLY A 259 14.79 -2.57 -1.93
C GLY A 259 14.32 -2.14 -3.33
N THR A 260 14.71 -0.95 -3.80
CA THR A 260 14.20 -0.40 -5.06
C THR A 260 14.47 -1.33 -6.23
N GLY A 261 13.41 -1.70 -6.96
CA GLY A 261 13.49 -2.62 -8.10
C GLY A 261 13.78 -4.07 -7.73
N ALA A 262 13.62 -4.44 -6.46
CA ALA A 262 13.81 -5.81 -5.99
C ALA A 262 12.57 -6.37 -5.28
N ILE A 263 12.48 -7.70 -5.25
CA ILE A 263 11.60 -8.44 -4.35
C ILE A 263 12.45 -8.94 -3.18
N VAL A 264 11.93 -8.82 -1.96
CA VAL A 264 12.56 -9.39 -0.77
C VAL A 264 11.95 -10.77 -0.49
N GLU A 265 12.77 -11.79 -0.54
CA GLU A 265 12.40 -13.18 -0.23
C GLU A 265 13.06 -13.61 1.08
N TYR A 266 12.24 -13.99 2.05
CA TYR A 266 12.73 -14.43 3.35
C TYR A 266 12.95 -15.93 3.37
N PHE A 267 14.03 -16.37 4.01
CA PHE A 267 14.36 -17.78 4.16
C PHE A 267 15.16 -18.03 5.45
N GLY A 268 15.57 -19.27 5.70
CA GLY A 268 16.33 -19.66 6.88
C GLY A 268 15.48 -20.32 7.96
N SER A 269 16.14 -20.85 9.00
CA SER A 269 15.50 -21.63 10.06
C SER A 269 14.53 -20.82 10.93
N GLY A 270 14.72 -19.51 11.01
CA GLY A 270 13.86 -18.61 11.78
C GLY A 270 12.46 -18.47 11.21
N VAL A 271 12.27 -18.67 9.89
CA VAL A 271 10.99 -18.51 9.20
C VAL A 271 9.91 -19.42 9.77
N GLU A 272 10.25 -20.64 10.15
CA GLU A 272 9.32 -21.62 10.72
C GLU A 272 8.81 -21.24 12.12
N THR A 273 9.34 -20.19 12.73
CA THR A 273 8.97 -19.76 14.09
C THR A 273 7.91 -18.66 14.11
N PHE A 274 7.49 -18.14 12.95
CA PHE A 274 6.52 -17.05 12.86
C PHE A 274 5.10 -17.53 12.58
N SER A 275 4.12 -16.75 13.06
CA SER A 275 2.74 -16.84 12.61
C SER A 275 2.61 -16.28 11.18
N CYS A 276 1.54 -16.68 10.47
CA CYS A 276 1.19 -16.10 9.17
C CYS A 276 1.02 -14.58 9.25
N THR A 277 0.36 -14.06 10.28
CA THR A 277 0.15 -12.63 10.47
C THR A 277 1.44 -11.88 10.81
N GLY A 278 2.36 -12.53 11.54
CA GLY A 278 3.70 -11.98 11.80
C GLY A 278 4.53 -11.85 10.51
N MET A 279 4.49 -12.86 9.64
CA MET A 279 5.10 -12.77 8.30
C MET A 279 4.43 -11.66 7.47
N GLY A 280 3.11 -11.49 7.59
CA GLY A 280 2.38 -10.38 6.97
C GLY A 280 2.88 -9.01 7.42
N THR A 281 3.13 -8.82 8.71
CA THR A 281 3.73 -7.60 9.26
C THR A 281 5.08 -7.27 8.62
N ILE A 282 5.94 -8.26 8.48
CA ILE A 282 7.27 -8.10 7.85
C ILE A 282 7.11 -7.68 6.38
N CYS A 283 6.29 -8.39 5.62
CA CYS A 283 6.04 -8.09 4.21
C CYS A 283 5.37 -6.73 3.99
N ASN A 284 4.46 -6.34 4.89
CA ASN A 284 3.76 -5.06 4.85
C ASN A 284 4.74 -3.88 4.75
N MET A 285 5.74 -3.86 5.61
CA MET A 285 6.73 -2.78 5.64
C MET A 285 7.87 -2.91 4.62
N GLY A 286 7.81 -3.88 3.73
CA GLY A 286 8.68 -3.91 2.54
C GLY A 286 8.52 -2.68 1.65
N ALA A 287 7.36 -2.03 1.70
CA ALA A 287 7.11 -0.75 1.03
C ALA A 287 8.04 0.38 1.56
N GLU A 288 8.36 0.37 2.83
CA GLU A 288 9.19 1.40 3.50
C GLU A 288 10.68 1.29 3.16
N ILE A 289 11.12 0.16 2.63
CA ILE A 289 12.48 -0.01 2.09
C ILE A 289 12.53 0.11 0.57
N GLY A 290 11.42 0.51 -0.06
CA GLY A 290 11.30 0.70 -1.51
C GLY A 290 11.16 -0.60 -2.32
N ALA A 291 10.96 -1.74 -1.67
CA ALA A 291 10.82 -3.03 -2.35
C ALA A 291 9.58 -3.07 -3.24
N THR A 292 9.69 -3.78 -4.37
CA THR A 292 8.56 -4.07 -5.27
C THR A 292 7.50 -4.87 -4.53
N THR A 293 7.91 -5.90 -3.80
CA THR A 293 7.12 -6.66 -2.84
C THR A 293 8.04 -7.48 -1.92
N SER A 294 7.44 -8.17 -0.97
CA SER A 294 8.11 -9.09 -0.06
C SER A 294 7.32 -10.39 0.03
N VAL A 295 7.98 -11.50 0.26
CA VAL A 295 7.32 -12.81 0.31
C VAL A 295 8.03 -13.80 1.21
N PHE A 296 7.25 -14.66 1.87
CA PHE A 296 7.72 -15.86 2.55
C PHE A 296 7.35 -17.11 1.74
N PRO A 297 8.20 -18.13 1.70
CA PRO A 297 7.85 -19.41 1.12
C PRO A 297 6.78 -20.11 1.95
N TYR A 298 6.02 -20.97 1.30
CA TYR A 298 4.96 -21.76 1.95
C TYR A 298 5.48 -22.58 3.15
N ASN A 299 4.78 -22.46 4.27
CA ASN A 299 5.08 -23.15 5.51
C ASN A 299 3.83 -23.56 6.29
N LYS A 300 4.01 -24.23 7.42
CA LYS A 300 2.94 -24.77 8.26
C LYS A 300 2.01 -23.68 8.84
N SER A 301 2.55 -22.52 9.21
CA SER A 301 1.75 -21.42 9.76
C SER A 301 0.74 -20.87 8.76
N MET A 302 1.03 -20.98 7.46
CA MET A 302 0.09 -20.61 6.39
C MET A 302 -1.07 -21.60 6.30
N ASP A 303 -0.83 -22.91 6.45
CA ASP A 303 -1.89 -23.91 6.51
C ASP A 303 -2.81 -23.66 7.71
N GLU A 304 -2.22 -23.47 8.89
CA GLU A 304 -2.98 -23.21 10.14
C GLU A 304 -3.86 -21.95 9.99
N TYR A 305 -3.36 -20.90 9.33
CA TYR A 305 -4.14 -19.69 9.10
C TYR A 305 -5.26 -19.91 8.06
N LEU A 306 -4.99 -20.62 6.98
CA LEU A 306 -6.00 -20.99 5.98
C LEU A 306 -7.11 -21.83 6.61
N GLU A 307 -6.76 -22.81 7.45
CA GLU A 307 -7.73 -23.63 8.19
C GLU A 307 -8.56 -22.79 9.16
N ALA A 308 -7.92 -21.90 9.94
CA ALA A 308 -8.58 -21.03 10.90
C ALA A 308 -9.55 -20.03 10.24
N THR A 309 -9.29 -19.66 8.99
CA THR A 309 -10.16 -18.78 8.18
C THR A 309 -11.15 -19.54 7.29
N GLY A 310 -11.28 -20.87 7.48
CA GLY A 310 -12.26 -21.73 6.81
C GLY A 310 -11.87 -22.12 5.38
N ARG A 311 -10.59 -22.01 5.01
CA ARG A 311 -10.04 -22.28 3.67
C ARG A 311 -9.15 -23.53 3.64
N SER A 312 -9.59 -24.57 4.35
CA SER A 312 -8.84 -25.84 4.47
C SER A 312 -8.63 -26.56 3.13
N ASP A 313 -9.53 -26.37 2.16
CA ASP A 313 -9.38 -26.89 0.80
C ASP A 313 -8.21 -26.24 0.07
N ILE A 314 -7.99 -24.96 0.25
CA ILE A 314 -6.82 -24.23 -0.30
C ILE A 314 -5.53 -24.73 0.36
N ALA A 315 -5.52 -24.93 1.69
CA ALA A 315 -4.37 -25.49 2.41
C ALA A 315 -3.99 -26.88 1.86
N GLN A 316 -4.98 -27.78 1.76
CA GLN A 316 -4.76 -29.12 1.21
C GLN A 316 -4.26 -29.10 -0.25
N PHE A 317 -4.76 -28.17 -1.06
CA PHE A 317 -4.32 -28.04 -2.44
C PHE A 317 -2.90 -27.49 -2.54
N ALA A 318 -2.55 -26.49 -1.74
CA ALA A 318 -1.20 -25.93 -1.66
C ALA A 318 -0.17 -27.01 -1.26
N GLN A 319 -0.50 -27.90 -0.32
CA GLN A 319 0.36 -29.01 0.09
C GLN A 319 0.75 -29.92 -1.09
N GLN A 320 -0.11 -30.08 -2.12
CA GLN A 320 0.21 -30.88 -3.30
C GLN A 320 1.32 -30.28 -4.17
N TYR A 321 1.56 -28.95 -4.05
CA TYR A 321 2.51 -28.19 -4.87
C TYR A 321 3.68 -27.59 -4.07
N LYS A 322 3.76 -27.88 -2.76
CA LYS A 322 4.75 -27.24 -1.87
C LYS A 322 6.20 -27.47 -2.31
N ASN A 323 6.51 -28.63 -2.89
CA ASN A 323 7.87 -28.99 -3.24
C ASN A 323 8.31 -28.46 -4.60
N ASP A 324 7.38 -28.39 -5.55
CA ASP A 324 7.70 -28.05 -6.94
C ASP A 324 7.51 -26.56 -7.23
N TYR A 325 6.44 -25.95 -6.67
CA TYR A 325 6.04 -24.60 -7.01
C TYR A 325 6.18 -23.59 -5.85
N LEU A 326 5.84 -24.00 -4.60
CA LEU A 326 5.65 -23.08 -3.48
C LEU A 326 6.88 -22.88 -2.59
N LYS A 327 8.05 -23.24 -3.06
CA LYS A 327 9.35 -22.98 -2.43
C LYS A 327 10.44 -22.75 -3.47
N ALA A 328 11.54 -22.12 -3.05
CA ALA A 328 12.73 -21.97 -3.88
C ALA A 328 13.36 -23.34 -4.25
N ASP A 329 14.04 -23.40 -5.39
CA ASP A 329 14.88 -24.52 -5.73
C ASP A 329 16.16 -24.53 -4.89
N GLU A 330 16.69 -25.71 -4.61
CA GLU A 330 17.99 -25.84 -3.97
C GLU A 330 19.09 -25.25 -4.89
N GLY A 331 19.99 -24.45 -4.32
CA GLY A 331 21.06 -23.78 -5.07
C GLY A 331 20.60 -22.57 -5.89
N CYS A 332 19.40 -22.02 -5.63
CA CYS A 332 18.99 -20.75 -6.24
C CYS A 332 19.88 -19.58 -5.76
N GLU A 333 20.02 -18.57 -6.61
CA GLU A 333 20.87 -17.42 -6.35
C GLU A 333 20.02 -16.16 -6.10
N TYR A 334 20.44 -15.38 -5.10
CA TYR A 334 19.94 -14.04 -4.81
C TYR A 334 20.92 -12.97 -5.31
N ASP A 335 20.42 -11.81 -5.73
CA ASP A 335 21.27 -10.68 -6.13
C ASP A 335 22.00 -10.07 -4.92
N GLN A 336 21.42 -10.21 -3.73
CA GLN A 336 21.99 -9.81 -2.44
C GLN A 336 21.44 -10.73 -1.35
N VAL A 337 22.25 -11.00 -0.33
CA VAL A 337 21.81 -11.72 0.87
C VAL A 337 22.06 -10.85 2.10
N ILE A 338 21.08 -10.77 2.99
CA ILE A 338 21.15 -10.07 4.27
C ILE A 338 20.90 -11.10 5.38
N GLU A 339 21.79 -11.14 6.37
CA GLU A 339 21.69 -12.05 7.51
C GLU A 339 21.13 -11.33 8.74
N ILE A 340 20.12 -11.93 9.39
CA ILE A 340 19.60 -11.45 10.67
C ILE A 340 19.51 -12.62 11.65
N ASP A 341 20.29 -12.55 12.73
CA ASP A 341 20.20 -13.49 13.85
C ASP A 341 19.12 -13.03 14.84
N LEU A 342 18.03 -13.77 14.92
CA LEU A 342 16.90 -13.49 15.79
C LEU A 342 17.20 -13.65 17.28
N ASN A 343 18.23 -14.44 17.64
CA ASN A 343 18.63 -14.61 19.04
C ASN A 343 19.23 -13.33 19.63
N THR A 344 19.79 -12.45 18.77
CA THR A 344 20.43 -11.18 19.17
C THR A 344 19.55 -9.97 18.89
N LEU A 345 18.36 -10.16 18.33
CA LEU A 345 17.44 -9.08 18.03
C LEU A 345 16.86 -8.51 19.33
N GLU A 346 16.85 -7.19 19.44
CA GLU A 346 16.13 -6.44 20.46
C GLU A 346 15.05 -5.56 19.82
N PRO A 347 14.05 -5.09 20.59
CA PRO A 347 13.05 -4.17 20.06
C PRO A 347 13.67 -2.92 19.44
N HIS A 348 13.15 -2.48 18.30
CA HIS A 348 13.59 -1.29 17.58
C HIS A 348 12.49 -0.23 17.56
N ILE A 349 12.92 1.03 17.64
CA ILE A 349 12.09 2.21 17.52
C ILE A 349 12.64 3.04 16.37
N ASN A 350 11.89 3.14 15.27
CA ASN A 350 12.34 3.84 14.06
C ASN A 350 11.72 5.22 13.97
N GLY A 351 12.53 6.22 13.69
CA GLY A 351 12.11 7.61 13.58
C GLY A 351 12.97 8.56 14.42
N PRO A 352 12.56 9.84 14.50
CA PRO A 352 11.33 10.40 13.89
C PRO A 352 11.50 10.73 12.41
N PHE A 353 10.39 11.07 11.74
CA PHE A 353 10.30 11.63 10.38
C PHE A 353 10.69 10.70 9.22
N THR A 354 11.27 9.56 9.48
CA THR A 354 11.62 8.54 8.48
C THR A 354 11.58 7.13 9.09
N PRO A 355 11.10 6.11 8.37
CA PRO A 355 10.98 4.75 8.91
C PRO A 355 12.30 3.98 8.95
N ASP A 356 13.39 4.51 8.40
CA ASP A 356 14.70 3.84 8.32
C ASP A 356 15.72 4.34 9.38
N LEU A 357 15.37 5.34 10.16
CA LEU A 357 16.19 5.75 11.31
C LEU A 357 15.95 4.79 12.48
N ALA A 358 16.61 3.64 12.44
CA ALA A 358 16.41 2.55 13.39
C ALA A 358 17.25 2.73 14.65
N THR A 359 16.60 2.74 15.81
CA THR A 359 17.26 2.82 17.13
C THR A 359 16.85 1.61 17.97
N PRO A 360 17.80 0.76 18.42
CA PRO A 360 17.48 -0.32 19.35
C PRO A 360 17.04 0.25 20.69
N VAL A 361 16.13 -0.44 21.39
CA VAL A 361 15.54 0.02 22.66
C VAL A 361 16.60 0.34 23.71
N SER A 362 17.71 -0.42 23.75
CA SER A 362 18.84 -0.21 24.66
C SER A 362 19.54 1.14 24.46
N LYS A 363 19.36 1.80 23.33
CA LYS A 363 19.96 3.09 22.96
C LYS A 363 18.98 4.24 22.86
N MET A 364 17.68 3.98 22.97
CA MET A 364 16.64 4.95 22.68
C MET A 364 16.71 6.20 23.55
N ARG A 365 16.89 6.07 24.87
CA ARG A 365 17.02 7.21 25.79
C ARG A 365 18.22 8.10 25.46
N GLU A 366 19.38 7.48 25.26
CA GLU A 366 20.61 8.20 24.91
C GLU A 366 20.47 8.95 23.59
N THR A 367 19.92 8.28 22.58
CA THR A 367 19.69 8.85 21.25
C THR A 367 18.68 10.00 21.29
N ALA A 368 17.59 9.85 22.02
CA ALA A 368 16.55 10.90 22.13
C ALA A 368 17.11 12.16 22.81
N ILE A 369 17.89 12.02 23.88
CA ILE A 369 18.54 13.14 24.58
C ILE A 369 19.55 13.83 23.65
N ALA A 370 20.38 13.07 22.95
CA ALA A 370 21.41 13.62 22.06
C ALA A 370 20.83 14.41 20.89
N ASN A 371 19.61 14.09 20.46
CA ASN A 371 18.92 14.74 19.33
C ASN A 371 17.80 15.72 19.75
N ASP A 372 17.68 16.01 21.04
CA ASP A 372 16.63 16.88 21.59
C ASP A 372 15.20 16.43 21.20
N TRP A 373 14.96 15.10 21.15
CA TRP A 373 13.62 14.55 20.94
C TRP A 373 12.82 14.55 22.25
N PRO A 374 11.54 14.93 22.24
CA PRO A 374 10.73 14.89 23.45
C PRO A 374 10.58 13.47 23.98
N LEU A 375 10.99 13.22 25.21
CA LEU A 375 10.83 11.93 25.88
C LEU A 375 9.38 11.69 26.34
N ASP A 376 8.61 12.75 26.59
CA ASP A 376 7.19 12.67 26.97
C ASP A 376 6.34 12.16 25.79
N VAL A 377 5.87 10.91 25.88
CA VAL A 377 4.98 10.31 24.88
C VAL A 377 3.56 10.77 25.13
N ARG A 378 2.95 11.43 24.15
CA ARG A 378 1.58 11.93 24.21
C ARG A 378 0.54 10.90 23.81
N VAL A 379 0.85 10.07 22.81
CA VAL A 379 -0.08 9.06 22.29
C VAL A 379 0.65 7.78 21.96
N GLY A 380 0.12 6.66 22.43
CA GLY A 380 0.44 5.32 21.94
C GLY A 380 -0.67 4.82 21.00
N LEU A 381 -0.29 4.37 19.80
CA LEU A 381 -1.26 3.89 18.80
C LEU A 381 -0.89 2.48 18.35
N ILE A 382 -1.82 1.53 18.49
CA ILE A 382 -1.64 0.19 17.94
C ILE A 382 -2.70 -0.13 16.88
N GLY A 383 -2.36 -1.01 15.93
CA GLY A 383 -3.25 -1.41 14.86
C GLY A 383 -2.75 -1.00 13.48
N SER A 384 -3.64 -0.46 12.65
CA SER A 384 -3.46 -0.28 11.21
C SER A 384 -3.28 -1.62 10.47
N CYS A 385 -2.96 -1.62 9.17
CA CYS A 385 -2.76 -2.88 8.44
C CYS A 385 -1.54 -3.68 8.91
N THR A 386 -0.57 -3.02 9.55
CA THR A 386 0.71 -3.64 9.90
C THR A 386 0.61 -4.53 11.14
N ASN A 387 -0.03 -4.04 12.20
CA ASN A 387 -0.09 -4.72 13.50
C ASN A 387 -1.49 -4.66 14.11
N SER A 388 -2.43 -5.32 13.50
CA SER A 388 -3.83 -5.34 13.92
C SER A 388 -4.42 -6.76 13.95
N SER A 389 -3.58 -7.77 13.90
CA SER A 389 -3.97 -9.17 13.95
C SER A 389 -4.45 -9.59 15.36
N TYR A 390 -5.09 -10.75 15.45
CA TYR A 390 -5.46 -11.35 16.73
C TYR A 390 -4.25 -11.55 17.65
N GLU A 391 -3.09 -11.91 17.10
CA GLU A 391 -1.83 -12.08 17.84
C GLU A 391 -1.35 -10.73 18.41
N ASP A 392 -1.28 -9.68 17.59
CA ASP A 392 -0.88 -8.34 18.02
C ASP A 392 -1.76 -7.84 19.19
N MET A 393 -3.07 -8.01 19.06
CA MET A 393 -4.03 -7.60 20.09
C MET A 393 -3.90 -8.43 21.35
N SER A 394 -3.66 -9.74 21.25
CA SER A 394 -3.47 -10.62 22.40
C SER A 394 -2.20 -10.27 23.17
N ARG A 395 -1.08 -10.02 22.48
CA ARG A 395 0.19 -9.67 23.10
C ARG A 395 0.12 -8.30 23.78
N ALA A 396 -0.47 -7.30 23.13
CA ALA A 396 -0.70 -5.98 23.74
C ALA A 396 -1.61 -6.08 24.98
N ALA A 397 -2.70 -6.83 24.90
CA ALA A 397 -3.61 -7.04 26.03
C ALA A 397 -2.93 -7.75 27.22
N SER A 398 -1.96 -8.64 26.98
CA SER A 398 -1.21 -9.30 28.05
C SER A 398 -0.37 -8.34 28.87
N ILE A 399 0.25 -7.35 28.22
CA ILE A 399 1.03 -6.27 28.87
C ILE A 399 0.11 -5.40 29.74
N ILE A 400 -1.05 -5.04 29.20
CA ILE A 400 -2.04 -4.24 29.92
C ILE A 400 -2.54 -4.97 31.18
N LYS A 401 -2.87 -6.24 31.07
CA LYS A 401 -3.31 -7.05 32.22
C LYS A 401 -2.26 -7.13 33.31
N ASP A 402 -0.99 -7.22 32.95
CA ASP A 402 0.11 -7.20 33.92
C ASP A 402 0.24 -5.82 34.59
N ALA A 403 0.16 -4.74 33.83
CA ALA A 403 0.16 -3.36 34.36
C ALA A 403 -1.03 -3.12 35.33
N GLU A 404 -2.23 -3.52 34.94
CA GLU A 404 -3.43 -3.39 35.78
C GLU A 404 -3.32 -4.21 37.07
N ALA A 405 -2.72 -5.40 37.03
CA ALA A 405 -2.48 -6.22 38.23
C ALA A 405 -1.54 -5.50 39.26
N HIS A 406 -0.75 -4.52 38.79
CA HIS A 406 0.09 -3.64 39.63
C HIS A 406 -0.55 -2.27 39.86
N GLY A 407 -1.84 -2.10 39.55
CA GLY A 407 -2.59 -0.85 39.77
C GLY A 407 -2.24 0.29 38.84
N LEU A 408 -1.58 0.01 37.72
CA LEU A 408 -1.23 1.04 36.70
C LEU A 408 -2.35 1.22 35.68
N LYS A 409 -2.39 2.40 35.10
CA LYS A 409 -3.26 2.79 33.98
C LYS A 409 -2.44 3.47 32.90
N ALA A 410 -3.00 3.66 31.72
CA ALA A 410 -2.38 4.44 30.66
C ALA A 410 -2.06 5.86 31.16
N LYS A 411 -0.82 6.31 31.00
CA LYS A 411 -0.41 7.67 31.26
C LYS A 411 -0.65 8.60 30.09
N THR A 412 -0.81 8.02 28.90
CA THR A 412 -1.01 8.78 27.66
C THR A 412 -2.33 8.38 27.01
N LEU A 413 -2.77 9.12 26.01
CA LEU A 413 -3.83 8.65 25.14
C LEU A 413 -3.38 7.36 24.47
N TYR A 414 -4.22 6.34 24.54
CA TYR A 414 -3.95 5.04 23.93
C TYR A 414 -5.06 4.70 22.94
N THR A 415 -4.70 4.42 21.67
CA THR A 415 -5.68 4.09 20.65
C THR A 415 -5.43 2.71 20.05
N VAL A 416 -6.51 2.01 19.74
CA VAL A 416 -6.48 0.65 19.19
C VAL A 416 -7.35 0.60 17.94
N SER A 417 -6.74 0.22 16.80
CA SER A 417 -7.46 0.04 15.53
C SER A 417 -7.47 -1.44 15.15
N PRO A 418 -8.58 -2.19 15.34
CA PRO A 418 -8.68 -3.56 14.85
C PRO A 418 -8.54 -3.63 13.33
N GLY A 419 -7.96 -4.72 12.81
CA GLY A 419 -7.69 -4.83 11.36
C GLY A 419 -8.91 -5.07 10.50
N SER A 420 -9.89 -5.77 11.06
CA SER A 420 -11.11 -6.15 10.36
C SER A 420 -12.27 -6.35 11.33
N GLU A 421 -13.47 -6.43 10.80
CA GLU A 421 -14.65 -6.80 11.59
C GLU A 421 -14.51 -8.20 12.19
N GLN A 422 -13.91 -9.12 11.44
CA GLN A 422 -13.61 -10.47 11.95
C GLN A 422 -12.67 -10.44 13.17
N VAL A 423 -11.59 -9.65 13.11
CA VAL A 423 -10.67 -9.49 14.24
C VAL A 423 -11.39 -8.78 15.40
N ARG A 424 -12.11 -7.68 15.13
CA ARG A 424 -12.84 -6.90 16.14
C ARG A 424 -13.84 -7.78 16.91
N ALA A 425 -14.68 -8.54 16.19
CA ALA A 425 -15.66 -9.45 16.80
C ALA A 425 -14.98 -10.56 17.61
N THR A 426 -13.88 -11.11 17.10
CA THR A 426 -13.11 -12.16 17.77
C THR A 426 -12.49 -11.67 19.07
N ILE A 427 -11.82 -10.51 19.08
CA ILE A 427 -11.22 -9.95 20.31
C ILE A 427 -12.25 -9.41 21.28
N ALA A 428 -13.44 -9.01 20.81
CA ALA A 428 -14.57 -8.68 21.66
C ALA A 428 -15.09 -9.92 22.41
N ARG A 429 -15.29 -11.03 21.67
CA ARG A 429 -15.71 -12.32 22.25
C ARG A 429 -14.72 -12.86 23.27
N ASP A 430 -13.41 -12.76 22.97
CA ASP A 430 -12.33 -13.36 23.77
C ASP A 430 -11.81 -12.43 24.88
N GLY A 431 -12.32 -11.18 24.95
CA GLY A 431 -12.14 -10.25 26.07
C GLY A 431 -10.98 -9.27 25.93
N GLN A 432 -10.15 -9.34 24.86
CA GLN A 432 -9.06 -8.37 24.65
C GLN A 432 -9.60 -6.96 24.44
N LEU A 433 -10.70 -6.81 23.70
CA LEU A 433 -11.31 -5.49 23.44
C LEU A 433 -11.70 -4.80 24.76
N LYS A 434 -12.34 -5.55 25.66
CA LYS A 434 -12.68 -5.05 26.99
C LYS A 434 -11.44 -4.66 27.81
N THR A 435 -10.36 -5.42 27.71
CA THR A 435 -9.09 -5.06 28.37
C THR A 435 -8.58 -3.70 27.91
N PHE A 436 -8.63 -3.41 26.60
CA PHE A 436 -8.23 -2.10 26.09
C PHE A 436 -9.12 -0.95 26.60
N GLU A 437 -10.45 -1.16 26.57
CA GLU A 437 -11.42 -0.15 27.01
C GLU A 437 -11.33 0.12 28.53
N ASP A 438 -11.23 -0.92 29.37
CA ASP A 438 -11.10 -0.79 30.84
C ASP A 438 -9.80 -0.06 31.22
N PHE A 439 -8.74 -0.26 30.45
CA PHE A 439 -7.45 0.43 30.62
C PHE A 439 -7.50 1.92 30.22
N GLY A 440 -8.56 2.36 29.56
CA GLY A 440 -8.76 3.73 29.07
C GLY A 440 -8.37 3.92 27.62
N GLY A 441 -8.17 2.84 26.88
CA GLY A 441 -7.92 2.89 25.43
C GLY A 441 -9.16 3.25 24.63
N VAL A 442 -8.96 4.01 23.56
CA VAL A 442 -9.99 4.37 22.58
C VAL A 442 -9.92 3.40 21.40
N VAL A 443 -10.98 2.59 21.24
CA VAL A 443 -11.08 1.68 20.08
C VAL A 443 -11.62 2.46 18.89
N LEU A 444 -10.81 2.54 17.83
CA LEU A 444 -11.14 3.22 16.59
C LEU A 444 -11.90 2.30 15.62
N ALA A 445 -12.40 2.86 14.53
CA ALA A 445 -12.98 2.08 13.44
C ALA A 445 -11.94 1.17 12.77
N ASN A 446 -12.41 0.06 12.18
CA ASN A 446 -11.59 -0.88 11.39
C ASN A 446 -11.18 -0.22 10.07
N ALA A 447 -10.23 0.69 10.13
CA ALA A 447 -9.83 1.56 9.02
C ALA A 447 -8.39 2.03 9.17
N CYS A 448 -7.83 2.63 8.10
CA CYS A 448 -6.48 3.18 8.13
C CYS A 448 -6.34 4.37 9.09
N GLY A 449 -7.35 5.23 9.20
CA GLY A 449 -7.43 6.33 10.18
C GLY A 449 -6.14 7.14 10.32
N PRO A 450 -5.57 7.23 11.54
CA PRO A 450 -4.37 8.04 11.80
C PRO A 450 -3.15 7.66 10.95
N CYS A 451 -3.05 6.42 10.47
CA CYS A 451 -1.94 5.95 9.64
C CYS A 451 -1.80 6.74 8.32
N ILE A 452 -2.91 7.25 7.79
CA ILE A 452 -2.93 8.01 6.53
C ILE A 452 -3.33 9.48 6.71
N GLY A 453 -3.29 10.00 7.94
CA GLY A 453 -3.66 11.39 8.24
C GLY A 453 -5.17 11.63 8.32
N GLN A 454 -5.98 10.57 8.38
CA GLN A 454 -7.40 10.65 8.72
C GLN A 454 -7.57 10.63 10.25
N TRP A 455 -7.10 11.70 10.90
CA TRP A 455 -7.14 11.86 12.34
C TRP A 455 -7.41 13.32 12.73
N ASP A 456 -8.51 13.54 13.41
CA ASP A 456 -8.86 14.84 14.01
C ASP A 456 -8.33 14.89 15.44
N ARG A 457 -7.03 15.09 15.56
CA ARG A 457 -6.31 15.12 16.83
C ARG A 457 -6.50 16.47 17.55
N GLN A 458 -6.94 16.45 18.83
CA GLN A 458 -7.31 17.65 19.58
C GLN A 458 -6.40 18.00 20.76
N ASP A 459 -5.48 17.08 21.15
CA ASP A 459 -4.63 17.23 22.34
C ASP A 459 -3.38 18.10 22.13
N VAL A 460 -3.11 18.53 20.89
CA VAL A 460 -1.92 19.31 20.52
C VAL A 460 -2.25 20.38 19.49
N LYS A 461 -1.57 21.52 19.58
CA LYS A 461 -1.70 22.61 18.61
C LYS A 461 -0.72 22.42 17.45
N LYS A 462 -1.08 22.92 16.27
CA LYS A 462 -0.20 22.92 15.11
C LYS A 462 1.10 23.70 15.42
N GLY A 463 2.26 23.04 15.19
CA GLY A 463 3.59 23.57 15.52
C GLY A 463 4.05 23.24 16.95
N GLU A 464 3.23 22.63 17.79
CA GLU A 464 3.61 22.17 19.11
C GLU A 464 4.44 20.86 19.01
N LYS A 465 5.66 20.90 19.56
CA LYS A 465 6.59 19.77 19.61
C LYS A 465 6.06 18.70 20.56
N ASN A 466 5.90 17.47 20.07
CA ASN A 466 5.40 16.35 20.86
C ASN A 466 5.85 15.03 20.27
N THR A 467 5.72 13.92 21.03
CA THR A 467 6.05 12.56 20.59
C THR A 467 4.84 11.67 20.57
N ILE A 468 4.68 10.91 19.48
CA ILE A 468 3.75 9.80 19.36
C ILE A 468 4.52 8.52 18.98
N VAL A 469 4.07 7.38 19.50
CA VAL A 469 4.62 6.07 19.13
C VAL A 469 3.50 5.19 18.58
N SER A 470 3.71 4.64 17.40
CA SER A 470 2.70 3.82 16.74
C SER A 470 3.26 2.49 16.25
N SER A 471 2.40 1.48 16.14
CA SER A 471 2.71 0.24 15.43
C SER A 471 2.44 0.32 13.92
N PHE A 472 2.20 1.51 13.39
CA PHE A 472 1.94 1.75 11.98
C PHE A 472 3.20 1.47 11.12
N ASN A 473 3.17 1.90 9.88
CA ASN A 473 4.25 1.64 8.93
C ASN A 473 5.04 2.89 8.54
N ARG A 474 4.44 4.08 8.61
CA ARG A 474 5.04 5.36 8.17
C ARG A 474 4.95 6.45 9.22
N ASN A 475 6.00 7.24 9.28
CA ASN A 475 6.15 8.35 10.22
C ASN A 475 6.74 9.61 9.59
N PHE A 476 6.48 9.83 8.29
CA PHE A 476 6.94 11.05 7.60
C PHE A 476 6.36 12.30 8.27
N THR A 477 7.03 13.43 8.07
CA THR A 477 6.60 14.73 8.60
C THR A 477 5.13 15.00 8.27
N SER A 478 4.35 15.38 9.28
CA SER A 478 2.91 15.66 9.17
C SER A 478 2.03 14.48 8.77
N ARG A 479 2.55 13.27 8.68
CA ARG A 479 1.84 12.09 8.14
C ARG A 479 0.58 11.74 8.91
N ASN A 480 0.64 11.74 10.23
CA ASN A 480 -0.42 11.19 11.07
C ASN A 480 -1.49 12.23 11.44
N ASP A 481 -1.07 13.42 11.88
CA ASP A 481 -1.92 14.45 12.46
C ASP A 481 -1.85 15.83 11.77
N GLY A 482 -1.09 15.93 10.69
CA GLY A 482 -0.89 17.18 9.95
C GLY A 482 0.02 18.20 10.68
N ASN A 483 0.59 17.85 11.84
CA ASN A 483 1.50 18.72 12.60
C ASN A 483 2.96 18.40 12.24
N PRO A 484 3.72 19.32 11.61
CA PRO A 484 5.12 19.10 11.25
C PRO A 484 6.06 18.97 12.45
N ALA A 485 5.64 19.40 13.63
CA ALA A 485 6.42 19.31 14.86
C ALA A 485 6.20 18.01 15.65
N THR A 486 5.30 17.14 15.20
CA THR A 486 5.08 15.83 15.81
C THR A 486 6.22 14.88 15.47
N HIS A 487 6.96 14.44 16.50
CA HIS A 487 7.97 13.39 16.43
C HIS A 487 7.26 12.05 16.46
N ALA A 488 6.96 11.52 15.29
CA ALA A 488 6.31 10.23 15.13
C ALA A 488 7.34 9.11 15.03
N PHE A 489 7.19 8.11 15.89
CA PHE A 489 8.03 6.90 15.91
C PHE A 489 7.20 5.68 15.54
N VAL A 490 7.85 4.72 14.89
CA VAL A 490 7.29 3.41 14.54
C VAL A 490 7.97 2.34 15.38
N ALA A 491 7.19 1.53 16.08
CA ALA A 491 7.66 0.43 16.92
C ALA A 491 6.70 -0.75 16.84
N SER A 492 6.99 -1.82 17.56
CA SER A 492 6.04 -2.94 17.73
C SER A 492 4.82 -2.51 18.56
N PRO A 493 3.67 -3.21 18.45
CA PRO A 493 2.51 -2.94 19.30
C PRO A 493 2.83 -3.13 20.79
N GLU A 494 3.72 -4.05 21.12
CA GLU A 494 4.20 -4.27 22.49
C GLU A 494 4.93 -3.03 23.03
N MET A 495 5.84 -2.47 22.24
CA MET A 495 6.57 -1.26 22.64
C MET A 495 5.67 -0.04 22.70
N ALA A 496 4.76 0.14 21.71
CA ALA A 496 3.79 1.23 21.74
C ALA A 496 2.89 1.16 23.00
N THR A 497 2.50 -0.05 23.41
CA THR A 497 1.72 -0.29 24.64
C THR A 497 2.56 0.03 25.89
N ALA A 498 3.81 -0.42 25.95
CA ALA A 498 4.71 -0.11 27.09
C ALA A 498 4.91 1.40 27.24
N TYR A 499 5.09 2.13 26.15
CA TYR A 499 5.20 3.60 26.16
C TYR A 499 3.88 4.30 26.53
N ALA A 500 2.74 3.73 26.20
CA ALA A 500 1.45 4.26 26.66
C ALA A 500 1.28 4.10 28.19
N ILE A 501 1.81 3.02 28.77
CA ILE A 501 1.82 2.79 30.22
C ILE A 501 2.76 3.76 30.94
N THR A 502 3.97 3.95 30.39
CA THR A 502 5.05 4.71 31.07
C THR A 502 5.03 6.18 30.75
N GLY A 503 4.54 6.59 29.59
CA GLY A 503 4.62 7.97 29.07
C GLY A 503 6.04 8.42 28.73
N ASP A 504 7.02 7.50 28.66
CA ASP A 504 8.44 7.81 28.53
C ASP A 504 9.05 7.02 27.35
N LEU A 505 9.44 7.72 26.30
CA LEU A 505 10.10 7.16 25.09
C LEU A 505 11.42 6.46 25.42
N GLY A 506 12.08 6.85 26.50
CA GLY A 506 13.35 6.25 26.95
C GLY A 506 13.18 4.98 27.77
N PHE A 507 11.97 4.53 28.08
CA PHE A 507 11.76 3.32 28.86
C PHE A 507 12.16 2.05 28.10
N ASN A 508 12.95 1.21 28.78
CA ASN A 508 13.36 -0.10 28.25
C ASN A 508 12.75 -1.23 29.09
N PRO A 509 11.71 -1.93 28.60
CA PRO A 509 11.03 -2.96 29.38
C PRO A 509 11.91 -4.18 29.72
N ILE A 510 13.07 -4.33 29.06
CA ILE A 510 14.01 -5.42 29.34
C ILE A 510 14.83 -5.13 30.59
N THR A 511 15.17 -3.88 30.85
CA THR A 511 16.08 -3.50 31.97
C THR A 511 15.42 -2.72 33.07
N ASP A 512 14.42 -1.89 32.74
CA ASP A 512 13.88 -0.90 33.65
C ASP A 512 12.77 -1.47 34.56
N TYR A 513 12.64 -0.85 35.74
CA TYR A 513 11.59 -1.15 36.68
C TYR A 513 10.55 -0.04 36.71
N LEU A 514 9.32 -0.42 36.98
CA LEU A 514 8.21 0.48 37.27
C LEU A 514 7.88 0.41 38.76
N VAL A 515 7.16 1.40 39.26
CA VAL A 515 6.65 1.42 40.62
C VAL A 515 5.15 1.20 40.59
N ASP A 516 4.67 0.22 41.32
CA ASP A 516 3.25 -0.11 41.42
C ASP A 516 2.46 0.90 42.29
N SER A 517 1.16 0.72 42.38
CA SER A 517 0.29 1.59 43.22
C SER A 517 0.59 1.55 44.71
N GLU A 518 1.35 0.55 45.19
CA GLU A 518 1.76 0.39 46.60
C GLU A 518 3.18 0.92 46.84
N GLY A 519 3.87 1.44 45.82
CA GLY A 519 5.22 1.96 45.90
C GLY A 519 6.32 0.91 45.74
N LYS A 520 6.00 -0.31 45.31
CA LYS A 520 6.94 -1.41 45.10
C LYS A 520 7.45 -1.45 43.68
N GLU A 521 8.76 -1.66 43.53
CA GLU A 521 9.36 -1.85 42.20
C GLU A 521 9.00 -3.21 41.60
N PHE A 522 8.68 -3.22 40.31
CA PHE A 522 8.42 -4.45 39.53
C PHE A 522 8.86 -4.26 38.07
N LYS A 523 9.04 -5.33 37.33
CA LYS A 523 9.22 -5.34 35.88
C LYS A 523 7.93 -5.79 35.20
N LEU A 524 7.59 -5.16 34.08
CA LEU A 524 6.56 -5.67 33.19
C LEU A 524 6.96 -7.06 32.68
N LYS A 525 6.04 -7.99 32.68
CA LYS A 525 6.24 -9.33 32.12
C LYS A 525 6.37 -9.27 30.63
N GLU A 526 7.16 -10.20 30.09
CA GLU A 526 7.27 -10.38 28.65
C GLU A 526 5.89 -10.63 28.03
N PRO A 527 5.59 -10.00 26.87
CA PRO A 527 4.28 -10.15 26.23
C PRO A 527 4.03 -11.59 25.79
N THR A 528 2.83 -12.06 26.03
CA THR A 528 2.35 -13.37 25.61
C THR A 528 1.09 -13.24 24.78
N GLY A 529 0.87 -14.15 23.82
CA GLY A 529 -0.32 -14.14 22.98
C GLY A 529 -0.38 -15.37 22.08
N LEU A 530 -1.57 -15.67 21.59
CA LEU A 530 -1.78 -16.77 20.65
C LEU A 530 -1.79 -16.20 19.23
N GLY A 531 -1.13 -16.88 18.31
CA GLY A 531 -1.14 -16.54 16.89
C GLY A 531 -2.52 -16.64 16.24
N LEU A 532 -3.34 -17.56 16.73
CA LEU A 532 -4.70 -17.80 16.26
C LEU A 532 -5.68 -17.88 17.42
N PRO A 533 -6.95 -17.49 17.25
CA PRO A 533 -7.97 -17.60 18.28
C PRO A 533 -8.32 -19.07 18.55
N PRO A 534 -8.26 -19.53 19.81
CA PRO A 534 -8.45 -20.95 20.15
C PRO A 534 -9.85 -21.48 19.87
N LYS A 535 -10.84 -20.58 19.73
CA LYS A 535 -12.24 -20.91 19.40
C LYS A 535 -12.57 -20.64 17.92
N GLY A 536 -11.55 -20.42 17.07
CA GLY A 536 -11.71 -19.95 15.71
C GLY A 536 -12.11 -18.47 15.65
N TYR A 537 -12.11 -17.92 14.45
CA TYR A 537 -12.54 -16.53 14.21
C TYR A 537 -14.07 -16.39 14.32
N ASP A 538 -14.51 -15.27 14.88
CA ASP A 538 -15.89 -14.80 14.79
C ASP A 538 -15.98 -13.87 13.56
N LYS A 539 -16.89 -14.16 12.64
CA LYS A 539 -17.01 -13.39 11.39
C LYS A 539 -17.56 -11.98 11.59
N GLY A 540 -18.18 -11.70 12.73
CA GLY A 540 -18.84 -10.43 13.00
C GLY A 540 -20.01 -10.15 12.04
N GLU A 541 -20.22 -8.88 11.72
CA GLU A 541 -21.27 -8.43 10.80
C GLU A 541 -20.91 -8.72 9.35
N ASN A 542 -21.93 -9.08 8.54
CA ASN A 542 -21.73 -9.24 7.09
C ASN A 542 -21.69 -7.88 6.40
N THR A 543 -20.50 -7.44 6.08
CA THR A 543 -20.22 -6.16 5.41
C THR A 543 -19.88 -6.32 3.92
N TYR A 544 -19.91 -7.53 3.39
CA TYR A 544 -19.62 -7.80 1.97
C TYR A 544 -20.87 -7.71 1.11
N GLN A 545 -20.76 -7.02 -0.02
CA GLN A 545 -21.76 -6.97 -1.10
C GLN A 545 -21.22 -7.71 -2.31
N ALA A 546 -21.81 -8.86 -2.62
CA ALA A 546 -21.53 -9.58 -3.86
C ALA A 546 -22.16 -8.86 -5.07
N PRO A 547 -21.53 -8.90 -6.24
CA PRO A 547 -22.14 -8.41 -7.46
C PRO A 547 -23.40 -9.28 -7.80
N PRO A 548 -24.51 -8.66 -8.22
CA PRO A 548 -25.71 -9.41 -8.59
C PRO A 548 -25.53 -10.13 -9.93
N GLN A 549 -26.36 -11.13 -10.20
CA GLN A 549 -26.33 -11.86 -11.48
C GLN A 549 -26.82 -10.98 -12.64
N ASP A 550 -27.94 -10.28 -12.46
CA ASP A 550 -28.42 -9.27 -13.44
C ASP A 550 -27.77 -7.91 -13.16
N ARG A 551 -26.82 -7.56 -14.00
CA ARG A 551 -26.04 -6.31 -13.90
C ARG A 551 -26.36 -5.31 -15.01
N ALA A 552 -27.07 -5.74 -16.07
CA ALA A 552 -27.29 -4.89 -17.23
C ALA A 552 -28.20 -3.67 -16.92
N SER A 553 -29.17 -3.85 -16.01
CA SER A 553 -30.13 -2.82 -15.60
C SER A 553 -29.54 -1.83 -14.56
N ILE A 554 -28.35 -2.09 -14.01
CA ILE A 554 -27.78 -1.24 -12.97
C ILE A 554 -27.21 0.04 -13.60
N GLU A 555 -27.61 1.17 -13.05
CA GLU A 555 -27.02 2.47 -13.35
C GLU A 555 -25.98 2.86 -12.29
N VAL A 556 -24.84 3.37 -12.74
CA VAL A 556 -23.82 3.90 -11.83
C VAL A 556 -24.23 5.28 -11.33
N VAL A 557 -24.26 5.47 -10.02
CA VAL A 557 -24.73 6.69 -9.37
C VAL A 557 -23.62 7.76 -9.38
N ILE A 558 -23.75 8.76 -10.24
CA ILE A 558 -22.89 9.96 -10.28
C ILE A 558 -23.78 11.19 -10.46
N SER A 559 -23.78 12.10 -9.47
CA SER A 559 -24.46 13.37 -9.60
C SER A 559 -23.75 14.27 -10.63
N PRO A 560 -24.48 14.88 -11.57
CA PRO A 560 -23.87 15.81 -12.53
C PRO A 560 -23.38 17.11 -11.91
N THR A 561 -23.78 17.40 -10.68
CA THR A 561 -23.38 18.59 -9.90
C THR A 561 -22.46 18.24 -8.72
N SER A 562 -21.86 17.06 -8.74
CA SER A 562 -20.95 16.62 -7.68
C SER A 562 -19.69 17.48 -7.67
N ASP A 563 -19.21 17.83 -6.48
CA ASP A 563 -17.89 18.38 -6.26
C ASP A 563 -16.84 17.31 -5.91
N ARG A 564 -17.27 16.05 -5.78
CA ARG A 564 -16.46 14.89 -5.38
C ARG A 564 -16.20 13.88 -6.49
N LEU A 565 -17.06 13.80 -7.47
CA LEU A 565 -17.01 12.83 -8.57
C LEU A 565 -17.14 13.56 -9.91
N GLN A 566 -16.25 13.24 -10.86
CA GLN A 566 -16.20 13.86 -12.19
C GLN A 566 -15.95 12.80 -13.25
N LYS A 567 -16.81 12.74 -14.28
CA LYS A 567 -16.51 11.93 -15.46
C LYS A 567 -15.25 12.44 -16.15
N LEU A 568 -14.34 11.52 -16.52
CA LEU A 568 -13.09 11.91 -17.13
C LEU A 568 -13.24 12.29 -18.59
N THR A 569 -12.48 13.28 -19.01
CA THR A 569 -12.24 13.63 -20.41
C THR A 569 -10.85 13.13 -20.81
N PRO A 570 -10.70 12.39 -21.93
CA PRO A 570 -9.41 11.91 -22.40
C PRO A 570 -8.39 13.03 -22.58
N PHE A 571 -7.14 12.79 -22.19
CA PHE A 571 -6.06 13.76 -22.43
C PHE A 571 -5.73 13.89 -23.91
N LYS A 572 -5.27 15.07 -24.31
CA LYS A 572 -4.86 15.30 -25.71
C LYS A 572 -3.60 14.46 -26.03
N PRO A 573 -3.53 13.82 -27.21
CA PRO A 573 -2.32 13.19 -27.70
C PRO A 573 -1.14 14.17 -27.79
N TRP A 574 0.08 13.63 -27.83
CA TRP A 574 1.27 14.41 -28.12
C TRP A 574 1.19 14.97 -29.55
N ASP A 575 1.69 16.19 -29.76
CA ASP A 575 1.60 16.91 -31.06
C ASP A 575 2.69 16.49 -32.07
N GLY A 576 3.55 15.53 -31.72
CA GLY A 576 4.61 15.00 -32.57
C GLY A 576 5.83 15.94 -32.74
N LYS A 577 6.00 16.92 -31.85
CA LYS A 577 7.07 17.90 -31.89
C LYS A 577 7.94 17.90 -30.66
N ASP A 578 9.20 18.34 -30.80
CA ASP A 578 10.02 18.69 -29.66
C ASP A 578 9.35 19.82 -28.85
N ALA A 579 9.64 19.88 -27.57
CA ALA A 579 9.09 20.92 -26.72
C ALA A 579 10.15 21.98 -26.42
N GLU A 580 9.83 23.22 -26.72
CA GLU A 580 10.75 24.35 -26.61
C GLU A 580 10.23 25.37 -25.61
N ARG A 581 11.14 26.03 -24.92
CA ARG A 581 10.88 27.14 -23.99
C ARG A 581 9.84 26.79 -22.91
N LEU A 582 9.96 25.59 -22.33
CA LEU A 582 9.13 25.17 -21.22
C LEU A 582 9.56 25.88 -19.92
N PRO A 583 8.69 26.67 -19.28
CA PRO A 583 9.00 27.25 -17.98
C PRO A 583 9.10 26.16 -16.92
N ILE A 584 9.97 26.35 -15.95
CA ILE A 584 10.04 25.52 -14.75
C ILE A 584 8.96 25.99 -13.78
N LEU A 585 7.92 25.17 -13.57
CA LEU A 585 6.87 25.50 -12.61
C LEU A 585 7.43 25.58 -11.18
N ILE A 586 8.24 24.59 -10.81
CA ILE A 586 8.93 24.53 -9.52
C ILE A 586 10.22 23.70 -9.66
N LYS A 587 11.30 24.17 -9.05
CA LYS A 587 12.46 23.35 -8.71
C LYS A 587 12.30 22.93 -7.24
N ALA A 588 11.91 21.68 -7.02
CA ALA A 588 11.72 21.13 -5.69
C ALA A 588 13.06 20.69 -5.09
N VAL A 589 13.33 21.07 -3.84
CA VAL A 589 14.53 20.71 -3.10
C VAL A 589 14.25 19.69 -2.04
N GLY A 590 15.15 18.74 -1.88
CA GLY A 590 15.09 17.70 -0.86
C GLY A 590 13.99 16.68 -1.12
N LYS A 591 13.62 15.95 -0.08
CA LYS A 591 12.68 14.84 -0.16
C LYS A 591 11.29 15.30 -0.60
N THR A 592 10.85 14.89 -1.78
CA THR A 592 9.51 15.17 -2.30
C THR A 592 8.71 13.88 -2.42
N THR A 593 7.91 13.58 -1.39
CA THR A 593 7.06 12.38 -1.33
C THR A 593 5.72 12.62 -2.03
N THR A 594 4.94 11.57 -2.24
CA THR A 594 3.55 11.70 -2.74
C THR A 594 2.67 12.51 -1.78
N ASP A 595 3.02 12.62 -0.48
CA ASP A 595 2.35 13.51 0.47
C ASP A 595 2.64 15.00 0.20
N HIS A 596 3.78 15.33 -0.42
CA HIS A 596 4.09 16.69 -0.86
C HIS A 596 3.48 17.02 -2.22
N ILE A 597 3.30 16.01 -3.08
CA ILE A 597 2.79 16.20 -4.46
C ILE A 597 1.26 16.21 -4.49
N SER A 598 0.62 15.24 -3.83
CA SER A 598 -0.85 15.09 -3.75
C SER A 598 -1.20 14.54 -2.38
N MET A 599 -1.38 15.44 -1.39
CA MET A 599 -1.61 15.00 0.00
C MET A 599 -2.92 14.21 0.17
N ALA A 600 -2.94 13.41 1.24
CA ALA A 600 -4.12 12.75 1.78
C ALA A 600 -4.91 13.71 2.73
N GLY A 601 -5.44 13.19 3.82
CA GLY A 601 -6.20 13.98 4.79
C GLY A 601 -7.44 14.60 4.17
N PRO A 602 -7.68 15.91 4.33
CA PRO A 602 -8.89 16.57 3.84
C PRO A 602 -9.12 16.49 2.33
N TRP A 603 -8.05 16.24 1.55
CA TRP A 603 -8.11 16.14 0.10
C TRP A 603 -8.68 14.82 -0.40
N LEU A 604 -8.76 13.79 0.45
CA LEU A 604 -9.31 12.49 0.09
C LEU A 604 -10.75 12.57 -0.42
N LYS A 605 -11.50 13.57 0.00
CA LYS A 605 -12.88 13.82 -0.48
C LYS A 605 -12.96 14.12 -1.98
N TYR A 606 -11.88 14.56 -2.61
CA TYR A 606 -11.83 14.95 -4.03
C TYR A 606 -11.19 13.89 -4.93
N ARG A 607 -10.90 12.70 -4.41
CA ARG A 607 -10.23 11.65 -5.18
C ARG A 607 -10.95 11.17 -6.45
N GLY A 608 -12.24 11.40 -6.55
CA GLY A 608 -13.05 11.14 -7.73
C GLY A 608 -13.24 12.36 -8.66
N HIS A 609 -12.68 13.54 -8.32
CA HIS A 609 -12.89 14.79 -9.06
C HIS A 609 -11.55 15.42 -9.45
N LEU A 610 -11.11 15.18 -10.68
CA LEU A 610 -9.76 15.53 -11.11
C LEU A 610 -9.47 17.04 -11.03
N GLU A 611 -10.42 17.88 -11.41
CA GLU A 611 -10.25 19.34 -11.33
C GLU A 611 -10.07 19.82 -9.88
N ASN A 612 -10.94 19.35 -8.97
CA ASN A 612 -10.89 19.79 -7.58
C ASN A 612 -9.65 19.26 -6.85
N ILE A 613 -9.28 17.99 -7.07
CA ILE A 613 -8.08 17.42 -6.44
C ILE A 613 -6.79 18.10 -6.95
N SER A 614 -6.78 18.61 -8.18
CA SER A 614 -5.61 19.26 -8.76
C SER A 614 -5.19 20.55 -8.04
N ASN A 615 -6.09 21.14 -7.23
CA ASN A 615 -5.74 22.26 -6.33
C ASN A 615 -4.79 21.85 -5.18
N ASN A 616 -4.50 20.55 -5.05
CA ASN A 616 -3.57 19.96 -4.09
C ASN A 616 -2.14 19.80 -4.67
N TYR A 617 -1.96 20.04 -5.96
CA TYR A 617 -0.71 19.72 -6.64
C TYR A 617 0.49 20.46 -6.06
N MET A 618 1.48 19.71 -5.58
CA MET A 618 2.78 20.18 -5.06
C MET A 618 2.72 21.22 -3.93
N ILE A 619 1.59 21.36 -3.22
CA ILE A 619 1.45 22.34 -2.14
C ILE A 619 2.34 22.04 -0.92
N GLY A 620 2.88 20.83 -0.82
CA GLY A 620 3.82 20.43 0.24
C GLY A 620 5.29 20.49 -0.16
N ALA A 621 5.59 20.72 -1.44
CA ALA A 621 6.96 20.73 -1.93
C ALA A 621 7.67 22.07 -1.68
N THR A 622 8.94 22.01 -1.27
CA THR A 622 9.75 23.20 -1.01
C THR A 622 10.36 23.74 -2.30
N ASN A 623 10.10 25.01 -2.63
CA ASN A 623 10.64 25.67 -3.80
C ASN A 623 12.08 26.16 -3.55
N ALA A 624 13.00 25.82 -4.46
CA ALA A 624 14.41 26.25 -4.40
C ALA A 624 14.58 27.77 -4.49
N GLU A 625 13.66 28.50 -5.15
CA GLU A 625 13.80 29.93 -5.39
C GLU A 625 13.66 30.75 -4.10
N ASN A 626 12.81 30.32 -3.17
CA ASN A 626 12.50 31.08 -1.97
C ASN A 626 12.48 30.27 -0.65
N GLY A 627 12.73 28.95 -0.74
CA GLY A 627 12.69 28.05 0.43
C GLY A 627 11.32 27.81 1.03
N LYS A 628 10.23 28.21 0.36
CA LYS A 628 8.86 28.08 0.85
C LYS A 628 8.10 26.97 0.16
N ALA A 629 7.08 26.44 0.83
CA ALA A 629 6.11 25.54 0.23
C ALA A 629 4.94 26.33 -0.36
N ASN A 630 4.35 25.79 -1.41
CA ASN A 630 3.19 26.35 -2.13
C ASN A 630 3.32 27.81 -2.53
N GLU A 631 4.51 28.24 -2.94
CA GLU A 631 4.75 29.60 -3.43
C GLU A 631 5.76 29.55 -4.59
N VAL A 632 5.28 29.79 -5.80
CA VAL A 632 6.08 29.81 -7.04
C VAL A 632 5.79 31.03 -7.88
N LYS A 633 6.71 31.38 -8.77
CA LYS A 633 6.62 32.56 -9.62
C LYS A 633 6.18 32.17 -11.02
N ASN A 634 5.16 32.82 -11.53
CA ASN A 634 4.78 32.69 -12.94
C ASN A 634 5.82 33.39 -13.82
N HIS A 635 6.46 32.66 -14.72
CA HIS A 635 7.54 33.15 -15.59
C HIS A 635 7.14 34.35 -16.44
N TYR A 636 5.90 34.39 -16.95
CA TYR A 636 5.43 35.42 -17.90
C TYR A 636 4.88 36.65 -17.21
N THR A 637 4.20 36.50 -16.08
CA THR A 637 3.57 37.62 -15.36
C THR A 637 4.41 38.15 -14.21
N GLY A 638 5.40 37.37 -13.75
CA GLY A 638 6.19 37.68 -12.56
C GLY A 638 5.45 37.60 -11.23
N LYS A 639 4.17 37.20 -11.25
CA LYS A 639 3.33 37.07 -10.05
C LYS A 639 3.73 35.83 -9.24
N TRP A 640 3.83 36.00 -7.93
CA TRP A 640 3.92 34.89 -6.97
C TRP A 640 2.52 34.39 -6.62
N ASP A 641 2.30 33.06 -6.66
CA ASP A 641 1.04 32.43 -6.31
C ASP A 641 1.29 30.99 -5.85
N GLY A 642 0.23 30.26 -5.44
CA GLY A 642 0.29 28.84 -5.16
C GLY A 642 0.70 28.01 -6.39
N VAL A 643 1.31 26.85 -6.15
CA VAL A 643 1.77 25.99 -7.24
C VAL A 643 0.62 25.59 -8.18
N PRO A 644 -0.53 25.08 -7.70
CA PRO A 644 -1.62 24.68 -8.60
C PRO A 644 -2.23 25.87 -9.34
N GLN A 645 -2.34 27.05 -8.71
CA GLN A 645 -2.86 28.27 -9.34
C GLN A 645 -1.95 28.73 -10.48
N THR A 646 -0.64 28.71 -10.25
CA THR A 646 0.34 29.06 -11.28
C THR A 646 0.34 28.06 -12.41
N ALA A 647 0.27 26.75 -12.13
CA ALA A 647 0.18 25.68 -13.12
C ALA A 647 -1.08 25.83 -13.99
N ALA A 648 -2.23 26.10 -13.38
CA ALA A 648 -3.49 26.33 -14.09
C ALA A 648 -3.41 27.59 -14.97
N ALA A 649 -2.84 28.69 -14.48
CA ALA A 649 -2.64 29.93 -15.26
C ALA A 649 -1.73 29.70 -16.49
N LEU A 650 -0.66 28.91 -16.37
CA LEU A 650 0.20 28.54 -17.48
C LEU A 650 -0.56 27.69 -18.51
N ARG A 651 -1.30 26.66 -18.06
CA ARG A 651 -2.13 25.81 -18.94
C ARG A 651 -3.17 26.64 -19.69
N ASP A 652 -3.89 27.49 -18.99
CA ASP A 652 -4.99 28.28 -19.56
C ASP A 652 -4.49 29.35 -20.55
N SER A 653 -3.21 29.74 -20.42
CA SER A 653 -2.47 30.58 -21.38
C SER A 653 -1.84 29.80 -22.52
N GLY A 654 -2.04 28.47 -22.58
CA GLY A 654 -1.53 27.58 -23.63
C GLY A 654 -0.07 27.12 -23.45
N HIS A 655 0.53 27.38 -22.30
CA HIS A 655 1.90 26.96 -21.99
C HIS A 655 1.96 25.59 -21.31
N LYS A 656 2.82 24.72 -21.83
CA LYS A 656 3.27 23.52 -21.13
C LYS A 656 4.39 23.92 -20.14
N TRP A 657 4.65 23.09 -19.13
CA TRP A 657 5.67 23.37 -18.12
C TRP A 657 6.35 22.09 -17.64
N VAL A 658 7.48 22.23 -16.95
CA VAL A 658 8.24 21.12 -16.34
C VAL A 658 8.42 21.34 -14.85
N VAL A 659 8.67 20.24 -14.14
CA VAL A 659 9.14 20.23 -12.75
C VAL A 659 10.57 19.71 -12.71
N ILE A 660 11.42 20.34 -11.91
CA ILE A 660 12.75 19.84 -11.57
C ILE A 660 12.69 19.29 -10.15
N GLY A 661 13.00 18.01 -9.98
CA GLY A 661 12.93 17.31 -8.70
C GLY A 661 14.28 16.74 -8.24
N ASP A 662 14.37 16.44 -6.95
CA ASP A 662 15.54 15.87 -6.30
C ASP A 662 15.50 14.32 -6.32
N GLU A 663 16.21 13.67 -5.40
CA GLU A 663 16.28 12.20 -5.32
C GLU A 663 14.99 11.52 -4.83
N ASN A 664 14.76 10.31 -5.34
CA ASN A 664 13.63 9.44 -4.96
C ASN A 664 12.27 10.16 -5.02
N PHE A 665 12.09 10.97 -6.06
CA PHE A 665 10.89 11.79 -6.23
C PHE A 665 9.63 10.95 -6.33
N GLY A 666 8.62 11.30 -5.54
CA GLY A 666 7.34 10.58 -5.49
C GLY A 666 7.35 9.32 -4.61
N GLU A 667 8.32 9.21 -3.68
CA GLU A 667 8.32 8.18 -2.63
C GLU A 667 7.03 8.23 -1.81
N GLY A 668 6.61 7.08 -1.29
CA GLY A 668 5.47 6.99 -0.39
C GLY A 668 4.28 6.23 -0.96
N SER A 669 3.06 6.73 -0.76
CA SER A 669 1.82 6.05 -1.18
C SER A 669 1.70 5.98 -2.71
N SER A 670 1.08 4.92 -3.21
CA SER A 670 0.83 4.68 -4.64
C SER A 670 -0.28 5.61 -5.19
N ARG A 671 -0.06 6.93 -5.13
CA ARG A 671 -1.05 7.94 -5.53
C ARG A 671 -0.95 8.23 -7.02
N GLU A 672 -1.87 7.66 -7.77
CA GLU A 672 -2.06 7.98 -9.18
C GLU A 672 -2.34 9.47 -9.42
N HIS A 673 -3.07 10.12 -8.50
CA HIS A 673 -3.37 11.55 -8.55
C HIS A 673 -2.11 12.41 -8.64
N ALA A 674 -1.00 11.99 -8.00
CA ALA A 674 0.27 12.67 -8.12
C ALA A 674 0.82 12.73 -9.57
N ALA A 675 0.28 11.92 -10.48
CA ALA A 675 0.57 11.96 -11.92
C ALA A 675 -0.58 12.55 -12.75
N LEU A 676 -1.84 12.30 -12.35
CA LEU A 676 -3.01 12.87 -13.02
C LEU A 676 -3.06 14.41 -12.88
N GLU A 677 -2.79 14.93 -11.69
CA GLU A 677 -2.83 16.36 -11.39
C GLU A 677 -1.88 17.17 -12.28
N PRO A 678 -0.57 16.86 -12.36
CA PRO A 678 0.31 17.59 -13.28
C PRO A 678 -0.11 17.44 -14.74
N ARG A 679 -0.60 16.28 -15.15
CA ARG A 679 -1.08 16.07 -16.52
C ARG A 679 -2.30 16.97 -16.81
N PHE A 680 -3.27 17.01 -15.90
CA PHE A 680 -4.45 17.87 -16.01
C PHE A 680 -4.08 19.36 -16.03
N LEU A 681 -3.11 19.76 -15.23
CA LEU A 681 -2.64 21.14 -15.12
C LEU A 681 -1.69 21.59 -16.24
N GLY A 682 -1.45 20.75 -17.25
CA GLY A 682 -0.63 21.13 -18.42
C GLY A 682 0.86 20.79 -18.31
N GLY A 683 1.24 19.99 -17.32
CA GLY A 683 2.61 19.49 -17.20
C GLY A 683 3.02 18.63 -18.39
N PHE A 684 4.28 18.73 -18.80
CA PHE A 684 4.85 17.98 -19.91
C PHE A 684 5.89 16.96 -19.49
N ALA A 685 6.81 17.35 -18.61
CA ALA A 685 7.85 16.47 -18.09
C ALA A 685 8.13 16.73 -16.61
N ILE A 686 8.55 15.68 -15.93
CA ILE A 686 9.12 15.74 -14.58
C ILE A 686 10.57 15.25 -14.71
N ILE A 687 11.53 16.10 -14.35
CA ILE A 687 12.98 15.85 -14.53
C ILE A 687 13.61 15.77 -13.15
N THR A 688 14.21 14.65 -12.81
CA THR A 688 14.68 14.39 -11.44
C THR A 688 16.04 13.71 -11.41
N LYS A 689 16.66 13.67 -10.23
CA LYS A 689 17.84 12.82 -10.00
C LYS A 689 17.46 11.34 -10.00
N SER A 690 16.32 10.98 -9.41
CA SER A 690 15.75 9.63 -9.45
C SER A 690 14.27 9.63 -9.06
N PHE A 691 13.53 8.60 -9.46
CA PHE A 691 12.12 8.39 -9.13
C PHE A 691 11.90 7.20 -8.20
N ALA A 692 10.84 7.29 -7.39
CA ALA A 692 10.20 6.12 -6.82
C ALA A 692 9.43 5.34 -7.90
N ARG A 693 9.54 4.01 -7.89
CA ARG A 693 9.03 3.12 -8.96
C ARG A 693 7.58 3.38 -9.36
N ILE A 694 6.66 3.37 -8.38
CA ILE A 694 5.22 3.51 -8.65
C ILE A 694 4.92 4.88 -9.27
N HIS A 695 5.56 5.93 -8.77
CA HIS A 695 5.33 7.29 -9.28
C HIS A 695 5.81 7.45 -10.71
N GLU A 696 6.99 6.91 -11.05
CA GLU A 696 7.50 6.89 -12.43
C GLU A 696 6.53 6.19 -13.38
N THR A 697 6.04 5.00 -12.97
CA THR A 697 5.06 4.25 -13.76
C THR A 697 3.76 5.04 -13.95
N ASN A 698 3.25 5.67 -12.89
CA ASN A 698 2.05 6.50 -12.96
C ASN A 698 2.22 7.68 -13.93
N LEU A 699 3.38 8.36 -13.91
CA LEU A 699 3.67 9.46 -14.85
C LEU A 699 3.64 8.99 -16.30
N LYS A 700 4.27 7.86 -16.62
CA LYS A 700 4.24 7.26 -17.96
C LYS A 700 2.82 6.91 -18.40
N LYS A 701 2.03 6.28 -17.52
CA LYS A 701 0.64 5.89 -17.78
C LYS A 701 -0.24 7.10 -18.10
N GLN A 702 0.01 8.23 -17.48
CA GLN A 702 -0.73 9.48 -17.73
C GLN A 702 -0.16 10.32 -18.88
N GLY A 703 0.84 9.82 -19.60
CA GLY A 703 1.42 10.49 -20.77
C GLY A 703 2.31 11.68 -20.45
N LEU A 704 2.92 11.71 -19.26
CA LEU A 704 3.99 12.62 -18.90
C LEU A 704 5.36 11.98 -19.19
N LEU A 705 6.40 12.80 -19.35
CA LEU A 705 7.77 12.34 -19.51
C LEU A 705 8.52 12.36 -18.17
N PRO A 706 8.65 11.24 -17.44
CA PRO A 706 9.61 11.12 -16.35
C PRO A 706 11.01 10.90 -16.90
N LEU A 707 11.89 11.85 -16.64
CA LEU A 707 13.27 11.90 -17.15
C LEU A 707 14.26 12.03 -15.97
N ASN A 708 15.43 11.39 -16.10
CA ASN A 708 16.45 11.44 -15.07
C ASN A 708 17.73 12.13 -15.61
N PHE A 709 18.36 12.94 -14.77
CA PHE A 709 19.69 13.46 -15.07
C PHE A 709 20.68 12.30 -15.23
N THR A 710 21.39 12.26 -16.36
CA THR A 710 22.53 11.35 -16.54
C THR A 710 23.72 11.77 -15.68
N ASN A 711 23.90 13.09 -15.53
CA ASN A 711 24.81 13.70 -14.59
C ASN A 711 24.02 14.42 -13.50
N VAL A 712 23.91 13.86 -12.32
CA VAL A 712 23.12 14.41 -11.21
C VAL A 712 23.56 15.81 -10.76
N ALA A 713 24.83 16.18 -11.00
CA ALA A 713 25.34 17.51 -10.68
C ALA A 713 24.73 18.63 -11.53
N ASP A 714 24.10 18.30 -12.67
CA ASP A 714 23.45 19.30 -13.53
C ASP A 714 22.16 19.84 -12.87
N TYR A 715 21.55 19.11 -11.95
CA TYR A 715 20.46 19.63 -11.12
C TYR A 715 20.86 20.94 -10.41
N ASP A 716 22.08 21.04 -9.88
CA ASP A 716 22.53 22.21 -9.11
C ASP A 716 22.76 23.43 -10.01
N LYS A 717 23.01 23.24 -11.32
CA LYS A 717 23.26 24.32 -12.31
C LYS A 717 21.96 25.00 -12.79
N ILE A 718 20.80 24.32 -12.61
CA ILE A 718 19.51 24.84 -13.11
C ILE A 718 18.93 25.82 -12.08
N ASN A 719 18.53 27.00 -12.53
CA ASN A 719 17.81 27.97 -11.72
C ASN A 719 16.28 27.83 -11.93
N PRO A 720 15.46 28.08 -10.91
CA PRO A 720 14.01 28.03 -11.03
C PRO A 720 13.43 28.95 -12.12
N THR A 721 14.18 29.98 -12.54
CA THR A 721 13.80 30.97 -13.56
C THR A 721 14.25 30.61 -14.97
N ASP A 722 14.91 29.49 -15.17
CA ASP A 722 15.36 29.02 -16.47
C ASP A 722 14.20 28.43 -17.28
N GLU A 723 14.37 28.41 -18.63
CA GLU A 723 13.46 27.71 -19.54
C GLU A 723 14.16 26.50 -20.15
N ILE A 724 13.37 25.46 -20.47
CA ILE A 724 13.89 24.16 -20.89
C ILE A 724 13.37 23.81 -22.29
N ASP A 725 14.27 23.39 -23.20
CA ASP A 725 13.89 22.65 -24.40
C ASP A 725 14.12 21.15 -24.14
N LEU A 726 13.22 20.30 -24.62
CA LEU A 726 13.38 18.84 -24.70
C LEU A 726 13.42 18.45 -26.18
N LEU A 727 14.61 18.05 -26.65
CA LEU A 727 14.91 17.81 -28.04
C LEU A 727 15.12 16.33 -28.36
N GLY A 728 14.77 15.91 -29.56
CA GLY A 728 14.90 14.53 -30.03
C GLY A 728 13.72 13.65 -29.65
N LEU A 729 12.59 14.23 -29.22
CA LEU A 729 11.38 13.48 -28.83
C LEU A 729 10.75 12.72 -30.01
N THR A 730 10.91 13.23 -31.24
CA THR A 730 10.43 12.53 -32.45
C THR A 730 11.16 11.23 -32.72
N GLU A 731 12.33 11.07 -32.15
CA GLU A 731 13.18 9.88 -32.26
C GLU A 731 13.28 9.10 -30.94
N LEU A 732 12.34 9.33 -30.01
CA LEU A 732 12.31 8.67 -28.70
C LEU A 732 12.27 7.15 -28.90
N ALA A 733 13.24 6.45 -28.31
CA ALA A 733 13.39 5.01 -28.39
C ALA A 733 13.99 4.45 -27.08
N PRO A 734 13.75 3.19 -26.74
CA PRO A 734 14.34 2.59 -25.56
C PRO A 734 15.87 2.76 -25.50
N GLY A 735 16.38 3.25 -24.37
CA GLY A 735 17.81 3.47 -24.15
C GLY A 735 18.41 4.67 -24.86
N LYS A 736 17.63 5.45 -25.62
CA LYS A 736 18.09 6.67 -26.30
C LYS A 736 17.79 7.90 -25.44
N ASN A 737 18.82 8.59 -24.97
CA ASN A 737 18.67 9.78 -24.13
C ASN A 737 17.97 10.94 -24.87
N VAL A 738 17.25 11.76 -24.11
CA VAL A 738 16.65 13.02 -24.56
C VAL A 738 17.64 14.15 -24.29
N ILE A 739 17.80 15.07 -25.23
CA ILE A 739 18.64 16.25 -25.02
C ILE A 739 17.82 17.33 -24.33
N MET A 740 18.30 17.80 -23.20
CA MET A 740 17.78 18.97 -22.50
C MET A 740 18.69 20.17 -22.79
N ARG A 741 18.12 21.22 -23.39
CA ARG A 741 18.77 22.50 -23.50
C ARG A 741 18.18 23.46 -22.47
N VAL A 742 19.06 23.99 -21.63
CA VAL A 742 18.71 24.96 -20.61
C VAL A 742 18.99 26.37 -21.15
N HIS A 743 18.00 27.24 -21.03
CA HIS A 743 18.11 28.65 -21.34
C HIS A 743 18.11 29.46 -20.04
N PRO A 744 19.28 29.78 -19.48
CA PRO A 744 19.36 30.64 -18.29
C PRO A 744 18.78 32.02 -18.61
N LYS A 745 18.17 32.64 -17.61
CA LYS A 745 17.72 34.02 -17.74
C LYS A 745 18.86 34.98 -18.04
N ASP A 746 20.01 34.74 -17.41
CA ASP A 746 21.25 35.48 -17.58
C ASP A 746 22.38 34.48 -17.92
N GLY A 747 22.86 34.46 -19.14
CA GLY A 747 23.92 33.55 -19.58
C GLY A 747 23.67 32.86 -20.91
N GLU A 748 24.61 32.03 -21.32
CA GLU A 748 24.51 31.27 -22.57
C GLU A 748 23.75 29.95 -22.32
N ALA A 749 22.99 29.52 -23.32
CA ALA A 749 22.30 28.22 -23.27
C ALA A 749 23.34 27.08 -23.24
N TRP A 750 23.01 26.02 -22.47
CA TRP A 750 23.83 24.82 -22.35
C TRP A 750 22.99 23.58 -22.47
N GLU A 751 23.62 22.46 -22.82
CA GLU A 751 22.93 21.19 -23.04
C GLU A 751 23.42 20.09 -22.09
N THR A 752 22.53 19.19 -21.76
CA THR A 752 22.82 17.93 -21.06
C THR A 752 21.89 16.82 -21.54
N GLU A 753 22.24 15.59 -21.26
CA GLU A 753 21.43 14.41 -21.58
C GLU A 753 20.57 14.00 -20.41
N LEU A 754 19.35 13.59 -20.71
CA LEU A 754 18.42 12.99 -19.78
C LEU A 754 18.15 11.55 -20.18
N SER A 755 18.29 10.63 -19.24
CA SER A 755 17.93 9.22 -19.43
C SER A 755 16.45 8.98 -19.10
N HIS A 756 15.92 7.86 -19.54
CA HIS A 756 14.57 7.38 -19.23
C HIS A 756 14.51 5.86 -19.26
N THR A 757 13.43 5.30 -18.72
CA THR A 757 13.18 3.86 -18.65
C THR A 757 12.01 3.41 -19.53
N TYR A 758 11.66 4.16 -20.56
CA TYR A 758 10.61 3.80 -21.50
C TYR A 758 10.98 2.56 -22.32
N ASN A 759 10.01 1.66 -22.48
CA ASN A 759 10.00 0.64 -23.54
C ASN A 759 9.15 1.13 -24.74
N ASP A 760 9.12 0.37 -25.84
CA ASP A 760 8.38 0.74 -27.06
C ASP A 760 6.88 0.94 -26.80
N GLU A 761 6.25 0.10 -25.98
CA GLU A 761 4.83 0.22 -25.67
C GLU A 761 4.54 1.48 -24.85
N GLN A 762 5.37 1.80 -23.88
CA GLN A 762 5.23 2.98 -23.04
C GLN A 762 5.46 4.28 -23.82
N ILE A 763 6.32 4.25 -24.85
CA ILE A 763 6.48 5.37 -25.79
C ILE A 763 5.17 5.63 -26.54
N GLU A 764 4.45 4.57 -26.92
CA GLU A 764 3.13 4.73 -27.52
C GLU A 764 2.12 5.36 -26.55
N TRP A 765 2.17 5.04 -25.23
CA TRP A 765 1.32 5.73 -24.26
C TRP A 765 1.54 7.24 -24.27
N PHE A 766 2.79 7.67 -24.31
CA PHE A 766 3.12 9.09 -24.42
C PHE A 766 2.56 9.70 -25.71
N LYS A 767 2.73 9.05 -26.85
CA LYS A 767 2.22 9.52 -28.16
C LYS A 767 0.70 9.64 -28.16
N TYR A 768 -0.03 8.65 -27.61
CA TYR A 768 -1.48 8.69 -27.50
C TYR A 768 -2.00 9.63 -26.40
N GLY A 769 -1.12 10.18 -25.56
CA GLY A 769 -1.44 11.09 -24.47
C GLY A 769 -1.77 10.42 -23.14
N SER A 770 -2.00 9.10 -23.13
CA SER A 770 -2.06 8.22 -21.95
C SER A 770 -2.15 6.75 -22.39
N ALA A 771 -1.86 5.82 -21.49
CA ALA A 771 -2.07 4.39 -21.68
C ALA A 771 -3.54 4.08 -21.98
N LEU A 772 -4.44 4.73 -21.26
CA LEU A 772 -5.89 4.57 -21.42
C LEU A 772 -6.39 5.01 -22.81
N ASN A 773 -5.88 6.13 -23.32
CA ASN A 773 -6.19 6.60 -24.67
C ASN A 773 -5.76 5.57 -25.73
N LYS A 774 -4.57 5.01 -25.59
CA LYS A 774 -4.08 3.94 -26.48
C LYS A 774 -5.00 2.74 -26.44
N MET A 775 -5.39 2.28 -25.24
CA MET A 775 -6.29 1.15 -25.07
C MET A 775 -7.64 1.40 -25.75
N ALA A 776 -8.22 2.58 -25.54
CA ALA A 776 -9.49 2.96 -26.18
C ALA A 776 -9.39 2.99 -27.71
N ALA A 777 -8.29 3.50 -28.27
CA ALA A 777 -8.05 3.52 -29.72
C ALA A 777 -7.95 2.09 -30.28
N VAL A 778 -7.19 1.21 -29.66
CA VAL A 778 -7.05 -0.21 -30.06
C VAL A 778 -8.39 -0.96 -29.98
N ALA A 779 -9.18 -0.69 -28.93
CA ALA A 779 -10.51 -1.29 -28.78
C ALA A 779 -11.48 -0.83 -29.90
N ALA A 780 -11.44 0.46 -30.24
CA ALA A 780 -12.25 1.01 -31.33
C ALA A 780 -11.87 0.42 -32.70
N GLU A 781 -10.58 0.25 -32.98
CA GLU A 781 -10.11 -0.42 -34.21
C GLU A 781 -10.58 -1.87 -34.31
N LYS A 782 -10.54 -2.62 -33.21
CA LYS A 782 -11.03 -4.01 -33.18
C LYS A 782 -12.53 -4.08 -33.36
N ALA A 783 -13.29 -3.13 -32.83
CA ALA A 783 -14.75 -3.05 -33.02
C ALA A 783 -15.16 -2.65 -34.44
N GLY A 784 -14.39 -1.77 -35.09
CA GLY A 784 -14.62 -1.37 -36.48
C GLY A 784 -14.24 -2.43 -37.54
N LYS A 785 -13.51 -3.48 -37.14
CA LYS A 785 -13.14 -4.63 -38.00
C LYS A 785 -14.10 -5.82 -37.88
N LYS A 786 -15.12 -5.74 -37.04
CA LYS A 786 -16.23 -6.68 -36.92
C LYS A 786 -17.48 -6.13 -37.63
#